data_bb0af65755cb63637f14363744605cf9
#
_entry.id   bb0af65755cb63637f14363744605cf9
#
_cell.length_a   1.000
_cell.length_b   1.000
_cell.length_c   1.000
_cell.angle_alpha   90.00
_cell.angle_beta   90.00
_cell.angle_gamma   90.00
#
_symmetry.space_group_name_H-M   'P 1'
#
loop_
_entity.id
_entity.type
_entity.pdbx_description
1 polymer ?
#
loop_
_entity_poly.entity_id
_entity_poly.type
_entity_poly.pdbx_seq_one_letter_code
_entity_poly.pdbx_strand_id
1 'polypeptide(L)'
;MLFSNFTEKVRIAISEAHDAAAEMGHNYIGSEHLLMGLIREGSGVAAKVLEKNGVTAEKVKDKINEYIGIGVSLPQQTELPLTPRSKRILEMSALEARRLNHSYIGTEHLLMAIIRDGDGVAAKILESLGVNLPNFYTDTVRSIEGDVEMESQPGGEYHPNPNSSTPTLDQFGRDFTAIAKEGKFDPVIGRSKEIERVTQILSRRTKNNPCLIGEPGVGKTAVIEGLAQKIASGDVPEPLKTKRLVSVDLSSMVAGAKYRGEFEERLKKVVNEVLAAKNVILFIDEFHTIVGAGSAEGSMDASNILKPFLARGELQLIGATTLKEYKKYIEKDAALERRFQPVTVGEPTVEETVEILKGIRDKYEAHHSVTITDDALKAAATLSSRYITDRFLPDKAIDLIDEAASKKRLGSQTEPDDLKEKEKKLEKLQSEKQEAITAQDFEKAAKIRDEEKVLKEEVDKLKSSWKGTGSSSGLVVDEDDIADILADWTHIPAARLKEEEMERLKNLENILHARVIGQDEAVSAVAKAIKRGRAGLKDPKRPIGSFLFLGPTGVGKTELSKTLAEAMFGSENALIRVDMSEYMEKHAVSKFIGSPPGYVGFEEGGQLTEKIRKHPYSVILFDEIEKAHPDVFNIMLQILDDGILTDAQGRKVDFKNTVIIMTSNLGAKEILGNVSSKLGFKKDEEKDKNISEHDSIKNKVMEEVKRAFKPEFLNRIDDIIVFDRLTEDNIKEIAKLMLKSLEKRLNANEINVTFTESAVSKIAKSGFDPVYGARPLRRAIQNEIEDMLSEEIIDGNVKSGDSITVDVEDDKFTVKK
;
A
#
# COMPACT_ATOMS: atom_id res chain seq x y z
N MET A 1 22.84 -30.00 -5.31
CA MET A 1 21.59 -29.29 -5.49
C MET A 1 20.31 -30.06 -5.15
N LEU A 2 20.36 -31.35 -4.78
CA LEU A 2 19.17 -32.16 -4.41
C LEU A 2 18.63 -31.83 -2.98
N PHE A 3 19.44 -31.28 -2.10
CA PHE A 3 19.11 -31.10 -0.66
C PHE A 3 18.69 -29.68 -0.24
N SER A 4 18.64 -28.71 -1.15
CA SER A 4 18.37 -27.31 -0.80
C SER A 4 16.93 -27.04 -0.36
N ASN A 5 15.97 -27.86 -0.78
CA ASN A 5 14.53 -27.62 -0.52
C ASN A 5 13.95 -28.55 0.55
N PHE A 6 14.77 -29.33 1.25
CA PHE A 6 14.32 -30.17 2.37
C PHE A 6 14.11 -29.33 3.62
N THR A 7 12.99 -29.54 4.29
CA THR A 7 12.74 -28.96 5.62
C THR A 7 13.74 -29.51 6.64
N GLU A 8 13.94 -28.78 7.73
CA GLU A 8 14.81 -29.24 8.83
C GLU A 8 14.40 -30.61 9.36
N LYS A 9 13.10 -30.88 9.49
CA LYS A 9 12.55 -32.16 9.92
C LYS A 9 12.91 -33.32 8.98
N VAL A 10 12.93 -33.11 7.66
CA VAL A 10 13.38 -34.14 6.71
C VAL A 10 14.87 -34.40 6.87
N ARG A 11 15.68 -33.38 7.12
CA ARG A 11 17.12 -33.55 7.38
C ARG A 11 17.37 -34.34 8.64
N ILE A 12 16.62 -34.05 9.70
CA ILE A 12 16.64 -34.83 10.96
C ILE A 12 16.23 -36.28 10.67
N ALA A 13 15.15 -36.54 9.94
CA ALA A 13 14.68 -37.85 9.59
C ALA A 13 15.72 -38.64 8.78
N ILE A 14 16.47 -38.02 7.87
CA ILE A 14 17.57 -38.66 7.12
C ILE A 14 18.75 -38.96 8.05
N SER A 15 19.09 -38.09 8.99
CA SER A 15 20.11 -38.33 10.00
C SER A 15 19.73 -39.51 10.92
N GLU A 16 18.48 -39.55 11.39
CA GLU A 16 17.95 -40.66 12.19
C GLU A 16 17.90 -41.97 11.41
N ALA A 17 17.67 -41.92 10.09
CA ALA A 17 17.75 -43.09 9.23
C ALA A 17 19.18 -43.62 9.12
N HIS A 18 20.19 -42.74 9.06
CA HIS A 18 21.60 -43.12 9.10
C HIS A 18 21.96 -43.81 10.41
N ASP A 19 21.56 -43.21 11.54
CA ASP A 19 21.85 -43.73 12.87
C ASP A 19 21.16 -45.11 13.08
N ALA A 20 19.90 -45.23 12.61
CA ALA A 20 19.19 -46.49 12.65
C ALA A 20 19.90 -47.59 11.81
N ALA A 21 20.43 -47.26 10.64
CA ALA A 21 21.20 -48.20 9.82
C ALA A 21 22.51 -48.64 10.52
N ALA A 22 23.24 -47.69 11.12
CA ALA A 22 24.46 -47.96 11.88
C ALA A 22 24.19 -48.82 13.11
N GLU A 23 23.13 -48.54 13.88
CA GLU A 23 22.71 -49.34 15.03
C GLU A 23 22.35 -50.79 14.67
N MET A 24 21.70 -50.97 13.49
CA MET A 24 21.34 -52.31 12.99
C MET A 24 22.48 -53.03 12.31
N GLY A 25 23.65 -52.41 12.15
CA GLY A 25 24.83 -52.96 11.55
C GLY A 25 24.77 -53.10 10.06
N HIS A 26 23.95 -52.26 9.38
CA HIS A 26 23.83 -52.23 7.92
C HIS A 26 24.81 -51.23 7.32
N ASN A 27 25.46 -51.59 6.23
CA ASN A 27 26.46 -50.78 5.53
C ASN A 27 25.86 -49.85 4.45
N TYR A 28 24.56 -49.64 4.49
CA TYR A 28 23.80 -48.81 3.55
C TYR A 28 22.53 -48.24 4.18
N ILE A 29 22.02 -47.15 3.66
CA ILE A 29 20.73 -46.58 4.05
C ILE A 29 19.68 -47.00 3.01
N GLY A 30 18.79 -47.95 3.40
CA GLY A 30 17.67 -48.41 2.58
C GLY A 30 16.38 -47.65 2.84
N SER A 31 15.31 -48.01 2.12
CA SER A 31 13.96 -47.43 2.28
C SER A 31 13.40 -47.66 3.69
N GLU A 32 13.68 -48.82 4.27
CA GLU A 32 13.31 -49.20 5.63
C GLU A 32 13.94 -48.31 6.71
N HIS A 33 15.18 -47.89 6.47
CA HIS A 33 15.85 -46.93 7.37
C HIS A 33 15.25 -45.52 7.23
N LEU A 34 14.85 -45.11 6.02
CA LEU A 34 14.13 -43.86 5.82
C LEU A 34 12.78 -43.87 6.55
N LEU A 35 12.07 -45.02 6.53
CA LEU A 35 10.82 -45.16 7.29
C LEU A 35 11.08 -45.08 8.79
N MET A 36 12.14 -45.74 9.30
CA MET A 36 12.52 -45.65 10.69
C MET A 36 12.89 -44.25 11.12
N GLY A 37 13.63 -43.50 10.28
CA GLY A 37 14.01 -42.13 10.50
C GLY A 37 12.80 -41.18 10.60
N LEU A 38 11.78 -41.39 9.75
CA LEU A 38 10.52 -40.64 9.82
C LEU A 38 9.76 -40.86 11.14
N ILE A 39 9.81 -42.08 11.70
CA ILE A 39 9.17 -42.38 12.98
C ILE A 39 9.97 -41.79 14.14
N ARG A 40 11.30 -41.87 14.11
CA ARG A 40 12.17 -41.35 15.15
C ARG A 40 12.17 -39.81 15.24
N GLU A 41 12.04 -39.15 14.13
CA GLU A 41 11.89 -37.67 14.08
C GLU A 41 10.69 -37.19 14.94
N GLY A 42 9.59 -37.92 14.94
CA GLY A 42 8.50 -37.84 15.94
C GLY A 42 7.60 -36.63 15.88
N SER A 43 8.03 -35.51 15.31
CA SER A 43 7.29 -34.24 15.32
C SER A 43 6.64 -33.88 13.98
N GLY A 44 7.04 -34.55 12.90
CA GLY A 44 6.55 -34.31 11.53
C GLY A 44 5.19 -34.91 11.27
N VAL A 45 4.57 -34.48 10.15
CA VAL A 45 3.28 -35.01 9.68
C VAL A 45 3.37 -36.52 9.45
N ALA A 46 4.46 -36.98 8.85
CA ALA A 46 4.70 -38.43 8.63
C ALA A 46 4.66 -39.22 9.94
N ALA A 47 5.34 -38.75 11.00
CA ALA A 47 5.37 -39.44 12.28
C ALA A 47 3.97 -39.57 12.89
N LYS A 48 3.19 -38.49 12.89
CA LYS A 48 1.80 -38.46 13.39
C LYS A 48 0.90 -39.44 12.63
N VAL A 49 1.01 -39.48 11.30
CA VAL A 49 0.22 -40.39 10.46
C VAL A 49 0.61 -41.85 10.69
N LEU A 50 1.89 -42.14 10.86
CA LEU A 50 2.42 -43.48 11.17
C LEU A 50 1.92 -43.91 12.54
N GLU A 51 2.01 -43.09 13.55
CA GLU A 51 1.53 -43.34 14.92
C GLU A 51 0.01 -43.59 14.97
N LYS A 52 -0.78 -42.75 14.30
CA LYS A 52 -2.25 -42.90 14.19
C LYS A 52 -2.64 -44.26 13.58
N ASN A 53 -1.83 -44.78 12.67
CA ASN A 53 -2.08 -46.08 12.05
C ASN A 53 -1.37 -47.26 12.80
N GLY A 54 -0.87 -47.00 14.01
CA GLY A 54 -0.28 -48.02 14.88
C GLY A 54 1.09 -48.53 14.44
N VAL A 55 1.78 -47.79 13.57
CA VAL A 55 3.15 -48.09 13.10
C VAL A 55 4.14 -47.43 14.07
N THR A 56 4.72 -48.24 14.93
CA THR A 56 5.69 -47.79 15.96
C THR A 56 7.11 -48.20 15.61
N ALA A 57 8.12 -47.50 16.15
CA ALA A 57 9.54 -47.78 15.93
C ALA A 57 9.91 -49.23 16.28
N GLU A 58 9.35 -49.79 17.36
CA GLU A 58 9.60 -51.14 17.80
C GLU A 58 9.11 -52.16 16.75
N LYS A 59 7.86 -52.04 16.30
CA LYS A 59 7.28 -52.93 15.30
C LYS A 59 8.03 -52.89 13.97
N VAL A 60 8.45 -51.68 13.55
CA VAL A 60 9.23 -51.51 12.32
C VAL A 60 10.62 -52.12 12.46
N LYS A 61 11.26 -51.93 13.64
CA LYS A 61 12.57 -52.55 13.94
C LYS A 61 12.51 -54.09 13.89
N ASP A 62 11.48 -54.69 14.50
CA ASP A 62 11.29 -56.15 14.48
C ASP A 62 11.12 -56.67 13.06
N LYS A 63 10.33 -55.91 12.24
CA LYS A 63 10.15 -56.30 10.81
C LYS A 63 11.40 -56.10 9.96
N ILE A 64 12.21 -55.07 10.22
CA ILE A 64 13.51 -54.89 9.54
C ILE A 64 14.41 -56.09 9.87
N ASN A 65 14.44 -56.51 11.16
CA ASN A 65 15.20 -57.65 11.60
C ASN A 65 14.71 -58.97 10.95
N GLU A 66 13.39 -59.11 10.73
CA GLU A 66 12.78 -60.28 10.09
C GLU A 66 13.13 -60.35 8.57
N TYR A 67 13.11 -59.21 7.87
CA TYR A 67 13.31 -59.19 6.42
C TYR A 67 14.78 -59.11 5.97
N ILE A 68 15.63 -58.43 6.75
CA ILE A 68 17.03 -58.15 6.35
C ILE A 68 18.04 -58.83 7.28
N GLY A 69 17.70 -59.01 8.56
CA GLY A 69 18.60 -59.51 9.59
C GLY A 69 19.33 -58.39 10.32
N ILE A 70 20.16 -58.78 11.32
CA ILE A 70 20.98 -57.84 12.11
C ILE A 70 22.43 -58.06 11.74
N GLY A 71 23.12 -56.97 11.40
CA GLY A 71 24.56 -56.98 11.15
C GLY A 71 25.36 -56.69 12.44
N VAL A 72 26.66 -56.47 12.29
CA VAL A 72 27.53 -56.01 13.37
C VAL A 72 27.40 -54.49 13.46
N SER A 73 27.02 -54.00 14.65
CA SER A 73 26.85 -52.54 14.91
C SER A 73 28.09 -51.76 14.46
N LEU A 74 27.88 -50.74 13.67
CA LEU A 74 28.91 -49.88 13.12
C LEU A 74 29.10 -48.62 13.97
N PRO A 75 30.32 -48.05 14.03
CA PRO A 75 30.50 -46.75 14.70
C PRO A 75 29.62 -45.66 14.06
N GLN A 76 29.02 -44.84 14.87
CA GLN A 76 28.12 -43.75 14.45
C GLN A 76 28.74 -42.73 13.45
N GLN A 77 30.05 -42.66 13.35
CA GLN A 77 30.81 -41.77 12.44
C GLN A 77 31.09 -42.36 11.06
N THR A 78 30.54 -43.54 10.74
CA THR A 78 30.77 -44.21 9.45
C THR A 78 29.82 -43.61 8.42
N GLU A 79 30.34 -43.04 7.35
CA GLU A 79 29.49 -42.55 6.22
C GLU A 79 28.87 -43.77 5.50
N LEU A 80 27.54 -43.88 5.59
CA LEU A 80 26.80 -44.96 4.95
C LEU A 80 26.19 -44.47 3.62
N PRO A 81 26.40 -45.18 2.49
CA PRO A 81 25.84 -44.78 1.22
C PRO A 81 24.33 -45.07 1.14
N LEU A 82 23.60 -44.17 0.53
CA LEU A 82 22.20 -44.38 0.17
C LEU A 82 22.09 -45.43 -0.94
N THR A 83 21.16 -46.37 -0.81
CA THR A 83 20.84 -47.29 -1.89
C THR A 83 20.30 -46.56 -3.11
N PRO A 84 20.42 -47.10 -4.34
CA PRO A 84 19.81 -46.48 -5.52
C PRO A 84 18.30 -46.24 -5.35
N ARG A 85 17.60 -47.08 -4.61
CA ARG A 85 16.19 -46.97 -4.32
C ARG A 85 15.91 -45.80 -3.35
N SER A 86 16.70 -45.67 -2.29
CA SER A 86 16.57 -44.54 -1.35
C SER A 86 16.82 -43.22 -2.04
N LYS A 87 17.80 -43.12 -2.96
CA LYS A 87 18.03 -41.93 -3.79
C LYS A 87 16.81 -41.61 -4.65
N ARG A 88 16.23 -42.63 -5.31
CA ARG A 88 15.02 -42.47 -6.11
C ARG A 88 13.83 -42.02 -5.27
N ILE A 89 13.65 -42.54 -4.05
CA ILE A 89 12.58 -42.10 -3.11
C ILE A 89 12.76 -40.62 -2.74
N LEU A 90 13.98 -40.16 -2.47
CA LEU A 90 14.28 -38.75 -2.21
C LEU A 90 14.00 -37.87 -3.43
N GLU A 91 14.27 -38.33 -4.64
CA GLU A 91 13.89 -37.63 -5.88
C GLU A 91 12.36 -37.61 -6.09
N MET A 92 11.69 -38.71 -5.79
CA MET A 92 10.24 -38.81 -5.86
C MET A 92 9.55 -37.88 -4.84
N SER A 93 10.13 -37.69 -3.66
CA SER A 93 9.56 -36.75 -2.67
C SER A 93 9.49 -35.30 -3.20
N ALA A 94 10.45 -34.91 -4.03
CA ALA A 94 10.40 -33.62 -4.72
C ALA A 94 9.28 -33.54 -5.78
N LEU A 95 8.95 -34.65 -6.43
CA LEU A 95 7.84 -34.71 -7.37
C LEU A 95 6.50 -34.67 -6.64
N GLU A 96 6.39 -35.34 -5.49
CA GLU A 96 5.18 -35.27 -4.67
C GLU A 96 4.94 -33.84 -4.11
N ALA A 97 6.00 -33.15 -3.65
CA ALA A 97 5.89 -31.76 -3.22
C ALA A 97 5.38 -30.84 -4.35
N ARG A 98 5.93 -31.01 -5.57
CA ARG A 98 5.46 -30.26 -6.75
C ARG A 98 4.01 -30.58 -7.13
N ARG A 99 3.58 -31.84 -6.96
CA ARG A 99 2.21 -32.27 -7.25
C ARG A 99 1.20 -31.63 -6.31
N LEU A 100 1.61 -31.40 -5.05
CA LEU A 100 0.83 -30.69 -4.05
C LEU A 100 1.02 -29.17 -4.09
N ASN A 101 1.77 -28.68 -5.07
CA ASN A 101 2.09 -27.25 -5.24
C ASN A 101 2.87 -26.63 -4.06
N HIS A 102 3.66 -27.45 -3.34
CA HIS A 102 4.49 -26.98 -2.23
C HIS A 102 5.88 -26.57 -2.73
N SER A 103 6.42 -25.47 -2.16
CA SER A 103 7.77 -24.97 -2.46
C SER A 103 8.87 -25.67 -1.65
N TYR A 104 8.50 -26.48 -0.65
CA TYR A 104 9.38 -27.22 0.27
C TYR A 104 9.08 -28.71 0.22
N ILE A 105 10.05 -29.52 0.67
CA ILE A 105 9.91 -30.97 0.80
C ILE A 105 9.87 -31.32 2.29
N GLY A 106 8.67 -31.64 2.79
CA GLY A 106 8.43 -32.06 4.16
C GLY A 106 8.46 -33.56 4.37
N THR A 107 8.35 -34.02 5.63
CA THR A 107 8.33 -35.44 6.02
C THR A 107 7.18 -36.21 5.37
N GLU A 108 6.06 -35.57 5.15
CA GLU A 108 4.88 -36.06 4.46
C GLU A 108 5.18 -36.44 3.02
N HIS A 109 5.91 -35.62 2.29
CA HIS A 109 6.30 -35.88 0.91
C HIS A 109 7.24 -37.07 0.81
N LEU A 110 8.13 -37.26 1.80
CA LEU A 110 9.01 -38.40 1.87
C LEU A 110 8.23 -39.70 2.16
N LEU A 111 7.24 -39.63 3.08
CA LEU A 111 6.36 -40.75 3.36
C LEU A 111 5.53 -41.13 2.13
N MET A 112 4.95 -40.16 1.44
CA MET A 112 4.19 -40.37 0.19
C MET A 112 5.05 -41.04 -0.89
N ALA A 113 6.32 -40.62 -1.02
CA ALA A 113 7.26 -41.18 -1.96
C ALA A 113 7.59 -42.66 -1.61
N ILE A 114 7.73 -43.02 -0.32
CA ILE A 114 7.92 -44.41 0.14
C ILE A 114 6.71 -45.27 -0.20
N ILE A 115 5.49 -44.75 0.04
CA ILE A 115 4.24 -45.47 -0.25
C ILE A 115 4.10 -45.70 -1.78
N ARG A 116 4.44 -44.67 -2.57
CA ARG A 116 4.32 -44.75 -4.04
C ARG A 116 5.35 -45.61 -4.72
N ASP A 117 6.54 -45.79 -4.13
CA ASP A 117 7.56 -46.74 -4.61
C ASP A 117 7.04 -48.18 -4.58
N GLY A 118 6.14 -48.53 -3.66
CA GLY A 118 5.30 -49.72 -3.57
C GLY A 118 6.04 -51.05 -3.40
N ASP A 119 7.16 -51.23 -4.06
CA ASP A 119 7.95 -52.50 -4.08
C ASP A 119 9.12 -52.50 -3.09
N GLY A 120 9.32 -51.44 -2.33
CA GLY A 120 10.40 -51.30 -1.36
C GLY A 120 10.21 -52.11 -0.10
N VAL A 121 11.32 -52.39 0.62
CA VAL A 121 11.25 -53.05 1.93
C VAL A 121 10.35 -52.27 2.90
N ALA A 122 10.41 -50.92 2.87
CA ALA A 122 9.53 -50.09 3.69
C ALA A 122 8.05 -50.31 3.37
N ALA A 123 7.65 -50.40 2.11
CA ALA A 123 6.27 -50.66 1.71
C ALA A 123 5.80 -52.04 2.17
N LYS A 124 6.64 -53.07 2.02
CA LYS A 124 6.35 -54.43 2.52
C LYS A 124 6.21 -54.47 4.05
N ILE A 125 7.03 -53.73 4.78
CA ILE A 125 6.89 -53.59 6.23
C ILE A 125 5.56 -52.98 6.58
N LEU A 126 5.15 -51.88 5.95
CA LEU A 126 3.85 -51.21 6.17
C LEU A 126 2.70 -52.21 5.89
N GLU A 127 2.72 -52.93 4.78
CA GLU A 127 1.70 -53.93 4.45
C GLU A 127 1.66 -55.08 5.44
N SER A 128 2.83 -55.55 5.90
CA SER A 128 2.91 -56.60 6.92
C SER A 128 2.38 -56.18 8.30
N LEU A 129 2.38 -54.90 8.59
CA LEU A 129 1.77 -54.30 9.77
C LEU A 129 0.27 -54.00 9.59
N GLY A 130 -0.33 -54.42 8.46
CA GLY A 130 -1.78 -54.28 8.20
C GLY A 130 -2.18 -52.96 7.59
N VAL A 131 -1.23 -52.14 7.15
CA VAL A 131 -1.50 -50.82 6.54
C VAL A 131 -1.87 -51.02 5.06
N ASN A 132 -3.03 -50.50 4.65
CA ASN A 132 -3.47 -50.44 3.27
C ASN A 132 -2.80 -49.24 2.58
N LEU A 133 -1.82 -49.42 1.75
CA LEU A 133 -1.00 -48.36 1.14
C LEU A 133 -1.84 -47.30 0.39
N PRO A 134 -2.86 -47.61 -0.46
CA PRO A 134 -3.71 -46.63 -1.09
C PRO A 134 -4.48 -45.74 -0.10
N ASN A 135 -5.06 -46.33 0.94
CA ASN A 135 -5.77 -45.60 1.97
C ASN A 135 -4.80 -44.74 2.80
N PHE A 136 -3.63 -45.28 3.10
CA PHE A 136 -2.59 -44.62 3.86
C PHE A 136 -2.00 -43.40 3.12
N TYR A 137 -1.87 -43.51 1.79
CA TYR A 137 -1.52 -42.36 0.95
C TYR A 137 -2.59 -41.26 1.05
N THR A 138 -3.87 -41.63 0.96
CA THR A 138 -4.99 -40.66 1.07
C THR A 138 -5.04 -40.01 2.46
N ASP A 139 -4.79 -40.76 3.52
CA ASP A 139 -4.74 -40.25 4.89
C ASP A 139 -3.55 -39.33 5.11
N THR A 140 -2.41 -39.61 4.45
CA THR A 140 -1.25 -38.69 4.49
C THR A 140 -1.57 -37.39 3.78
N VAL A 141 -2.23 -37.40 2.62
CA VAL A 141 -2.69 -36.19 1.91
C VAL A 141 -3.67 -35.40 2.78
N ARG A 142 -4.64 -36.05 3.39
CA ARG A 142 -5.59 -35.40 4.31
C ARG A 142 -4.92 -34.78 5.53
N SER A 143 -3.86 -35.40 6.04
CA SER A 143 -3.13 -34.88 7.19
C SER A 143 -2.26 -33.68 6.82
N ILE A 144 -1.84 -33.56 5.55
CA ILE A 144 -1.18 -32.36 5.02
C ILE A 144 -2.18 -31.19 4.95
N GLU A 145 -3.38 -31.46 4.46
CA GLU A 145 -4.45 -30.46 4.41
C GLU A 145 -4.88 -30.00 5.82
N GLY A 146 -4.75 -30.83 6.85
CA GLY A 146 -5.05 -30.51 8.25
C GLY A 146 -3.93 -29.83 9.05
N ASP A 147 -2.65 -30.00 8.70
CA ASP A 147 -1.52 -29.37 9.41
C ASP A 147 -1.10 -28.01 8.79
N VAL A 148 -1.63 -27.62 7.62
CA VAL A 148 -1.46 -26.29 7.01
C VAL A 148 -2.29 -25.22 7.78
N GLU A 149 -3.14 -25.62 8.73
CA GLU A 149 -3.96 -24.74 9.56
C GLU A 149 -3.22 -24.04 10.73
N MET A 150 -1.90 -24.08 10.83
CA MET A 150 -1.22 -23.40 11.94
C MET A 150 -0.33 -22.21 11.57
N GLU A 151 -0.20 -21.84 10.31
CA GLU A 151 0.49 -20.58 9.96
C GLU A 151 -0.05 -20.00 8.63
N SER A 152 -1.20 -19.38 8.61
CA SER A 152 -1.60 -18.20 7.81
C SER A 152 -3.08 -18.21 7.41
N GLN A 153 -3.76 -17.21 7.89
CA GLN A 153 -5.07 -16.61 7.50
C GLN A 153 -6.32 -17.09 8.24
N PRO A 154 -7.21 -16.14 8.64
CA PRO A 154 -8.49 -16.44 9.28
C PRO A 154 -9.52 -16.85 8.22
N GLY A 155 -9.62 -18.14 7.98
CA GLY A 155 -10.57 -18.72 7.04
C GLY A 155 -10.78 -20.20 7.30
N GLY A 156 -11.23 -20.56 8.51
CA GLY A 156 -11.45 -21.96 8.93
C GLY A 156 -12.47 -22.67 8.04
N GLU A 157 -12.06 -23.74 7.37
CA GLU A 157 -12.99 -24.71 6.79
C GLU A 157 -13.63 -25.56 7.88
N TYR A 158 -14.94 -25.46 8.00
CA TYR A 158 -15.79 -26.19 8.92
C TYR A 158 -15.96 -27.62 8.40
N HIS A 159 -15.54 -28.64 9.17
CA HIS A 159 -15.87 -30.04 8.88
C HIS A 159 -17.38 -30.26 9.04
N PRO A 160 -18.10 -30.77 8.02
CA PRO A 160 -19.53 -31.05 8.15
C PRO A 160 -19.75 -32.13 9.21
N ASN A 161 -20.53 -31.77 10.20
CA ASN A 161 -20.97 -32.72 11.22
C ASN A 161 -21.84 -33.75 10.46
N PRO A 162 -21.52 -35.06 10.45
CA PRO A 162 -22.24 -36.06 9.67
C PRO A 162 -23.73 -36.21 10.08
N ASN A 163 -24.15 -35.58 11.19
CA ASN A 163 -25.52 -35.49 11.66
C ASN A 163 -26.18 -34.14 11.38
N SER A 164 -25.57 -33.26 10.56
CA SER A 164 -26.14 -31.96 10.22
C SER A 164 -27.36 -32.12 9.33
N SER A 165 -28.42 -31.34 9.58
CA SER A 165 -29.58 -31.23 8.70
C SER A 165 -29.29 -30.48 7.40
N THR A 166 -28.07 -29.89 7.25
CA THR A 166 -27.68 -29.01 6.14
C THR A 166 -26.24 -29.30 5.68
N PRO A 167 -25.90 -30.53 5.21
CA PRO A 167 -24.54 -30.94 4.93
C PRO A 167 -23.88 -30.17 3.76
N THR A 168 -24.63 -29.85 2.71
CA THR A 168 -24.12 -29.09 1.58
C THR A 168 -23.91 -27.62 1.95
N LEU A 169 -24.80 -27.04 2.76
CA LEU A 169 -24.65 -25.69 3.27
C LEU A 169 -23.42 -25.57 4.16
N ASP A 170 -23.21 -26.55 5.04
CA ASP A 170 -22.05 -26.55 5.96
C ASP A 170 -20.71 -26.75 5.23
N GLN A 171 -20.72 -27.31 4.00
CA GLN A 171 -19.54 -27.43 3.15
C GLN A 171 -19.11 -26.09 2.51
N PHE A 172 -20.07 -25.25 2.12
CA PHE A 172 -19.81 -23.99 1.40
C PHE A 172 -20.13 -22.75 2.24
N GLY A 173 -20.52 -22.94 3.51
CA GLY A 173 -20.94 -21.87 4.40
C GLY A 173 -20.23 -21.88 5.73
N ARG A 174 -20.14 -20.71 6.35
CA ARG A 174 -19.60 -20.52 7.72
C ARG A 174 -20.73 -20.18 8.67
N ASP A 175 -20.93 -20.96 9.72
CA ASP A 175 -21.96 -20.71 10.74
C ASP A 175 -21.51 -19.61 11.71
N PHE A 176 -21.91 -18.37 11.44
CA PHE A 176 -21.59 -17.21 12.29
C PHE A 176 -22.18 -17.34 13.70
N THR A 177 -23.31 -18.00 13.85
CA THR A 177 -23.93 -18.22 15.18
C THR A 177 -23.11 -19.20 16.03
N ALA A 178 -22.53 -20.23 15.41
CA ALA A 178 -21.64 -21.16 16.08
C ALA A 178 -20.33 -20.48 16.50
N ILE A 179 -19.71 -19.73 15.57
CA ILE A 179 -18.47 -18.96 15.82
C ILE A 179 -18.69 -17.92 16.94
N ALA A 180 -19.87 -17.26 16.94
CA ALA A 180 -20.23 -16.30 17.99
C ALA A 180 -20.35 -16.95 19.37
N LYS A 181 -20.89 -18.18 19.45
CA LYS A 181 -20.95 -18.95 20.69
C LYS A 181 -19.57 -19.34 21.24
N GLU A 182 -18.61 -19.55 20.34
CA GLU A 182 -17.22 -19.82 20.68
C GLU A 182 -16.44 -18.56 21.09
N GLY A 183 -17.03 -17.37 20.96
CA GLY A 183 -16.39 -16.10 21.30
C GLY A 183 -15.24 -15.67 20.37
N LYS A 184 -15.22 -16.21 19.14
CA LYS A 184 -14.14 -15.97 18.18
C LYS A 184 -14.26 -14.66 17.41
N PHE A 185 -15.44 -14.03 17.42
CA PHE A 185 -15.64 -12.73 16.75
C PHE A 185 -15.08 -11.57 17.57
N ASP A 186 -14.78 -10.49 16.88
CA ASP A 186 -14.43 -9.23 17.49
C ASP A 186 -15.67 -8.57 18.10
N PRO A 187 -15.51 -7.77 19.16
CA PRO A 187 -16.62 -7.01 19.72
C PRO A 187 -17.10 -5.97 18.70
N VAL A 188 -18.39 -5.97 18.40
CA VAL A 188 -18.99 -5.03 17.46
C VAL A 188 -19.41 -3.75 18.19
N ILE A 189 -18.73 -2.66 17.86
CA ILE A 189 -18.90 -1.35 18.50
C ILE A 189 -19.52 -0.35 17.50
N GLY A 190 -20.44 0.49 17.99
CA GLY A 190 -21.00 1.61 17.21
C GLY A 190 -22.06 1.23 16.18
N ARG A 191 -22.45 -0.06 16.04
CA ARG A 191 -23.39 -0.54 15.02
C ARG A 191 -24.76 -0.98 15.54
N SER A 192 -25.12 -0.56 16.74
CA SER A 192 -26.37 -1.00 17.39
C SER A 192 -27.62 -0.65 16.60
N LYS A 193 -27.66 0.53 15.94
CA LYS A 193 -28.80 0.99 15.15
C LYS A 193 -29.02 0.14 13.90
N GLU A 194 -27.94 -0.18 13.20
CA GLU A 194 -27.98 -1.01 11.99
C GLU A 194 -28.40 -2.43 12.35
N ILE A 195 -27.83 -3.01 13.41
CA ILE A 195 -28.19 -4.36 13.89
C ILE A 195 -29.67 -4.40 14.29
N GLU A 196 -30.17 -3.42 15.03
CA GLU A 196 -31.58 -3.30 15.40
C GLU A 196 -32.46 -3.21 14.16
N ARG A 197 -32.06 -2.39 13.17
CA ARG A 197 -32.79 -2.26 11.92
C ARG A 197 -32.85 -3.57 11.11
N VAL A 198 -31.75 -4.30 11.02
CA VAL A 198 -31.69 -5.62 10.41
C VAL A 198 -32.61 -6.61 11.14
N THR A 199 -32.57 -6.63 12.47
CA THR A 199 -33.43 -7.45 13.33
C THR A 199 -34.93 -7.15 13.11
N GLN A 200 -35.29 -5.88 13.03
CA GLN A 200 -36.64 -5.42 12.72
C GLN A 200 -37.14 -5.92 11.36
N ILE A 201 -36.27 -5.82 10.33
CA ILE A 201 -36.62 -6.25 8.98
C ILE A 201 -36.79 -7.76 8.93
N LEU A 202 -35.90 -8.55 9.52
CA LEU A 202 -35.98 -10.01 9.59
C LEU A 202 -37.27 -10.50 10.30
N SER A 203 -37.78 -9.69 11.23
CA SER A 203 -39.02 -10.02 11.97
C SER A 203 -40.32 -9.66 11.21
N ARG A 204 -40.24 -9.07 10.02
CA ARG A 204 -41.40 -8.70 9.22
C ARG A 204 -42.00 -9.92 8.53
N ARG A 205 -43.33 -9.87 8.25
CA ARG A 205 -44.05 -10.89 7.48
C ARG A 205 -43.69 -10.87 5.98
N THR A 206 -43.41 -9.69 5.43
CA THR A 206 -43.08 -9.45 4.02
C THR A 206 -41.93 -8.47 3.95
N LYS A 207 -41.14 -8.49 2.87
CA LYS A 207 -39.91 -7.69 2.73
C LYS A 207 -38.96 -7.90 3.91
N ASN A 208 -38.80 -9.17 4.29
CA ASN A 208 -38.03 -9.60 5.45
C ASN A 208 -36.55 -9.91 5.13
N ASN A 209 -36.06 -9.49 3.96
CA ASN A 209 -34.68 -9.66 3.56
C ASN A 209 -33.97 -8.31 3.61
N PRO A 210 -33.12 -8.04 4.60
CA PRO A 210 -32.30 -6.82 4.62
C PRO A 210 -31.16 -6.89 3.60
N CYS A 211 -30.84 -5.75 3.00
CA CYS A 211 -29.63 -5.58 2.19
C CYS A 211 -28.80 -4.45 2.77
N LEU A 212 -27.62 -4.79 3.29
CA LEU A 212 -26.67 -3.82 3.80
C LEU A 212 -26.00 -3.10 2.63
N ILE A 213 -26.10 -1.78 2.62
CA ILE A 213 -25.58 -0.94 1.55
C ILE A 213 -24.56 0.03 2.16
N GLY A 214 -23.33 0.00 1.67
CA GLY A 214 -22.27 0.90 2.12
C GLY A 214 -21.02 0.73 1.29
N GLU A 215 -20.12 1.68 1.41
CA GLU A 215 -18.83 1.61 0.72
C GLU A 215 -17.98 0.43 1.23
N PRO A 216 -16.97 -0.03 0.47
CA PRO A 216 -16.04 -1.06 0.96
C PRO A 216 -15.33 -0.61 2.25
N GLY A 217 -15.11 -1.53 3.19
CA GLY A 217 -14.36 -1.23 4.42
C GLY A 217 -15.13 -0.49 5.52
N VAL A 218 -16.44 -0.15 5.33
CA VAL A 218 -17.24 0.52 6.39
C VAL A 218 -17.74 -0.41 7.49
N GLY A 219 -17.48 -1.72 7.41
CA GLY A 219 -17.88 -2.70 8.42
C GLY A 219 -19.25 -3.32 8.21
N LYS A 220 -19.67 -3.58 6.96
CA LYS A 220 -20.94 -4.28 6.66
C LYS A 220 -20.99 -5.68 7.26
N THR A 221 -19.89 -6.42 7.16
CA THR A 221 -19.76 -7.78 7.72
C THR A 221 -19.81 -7.75 9.25
N ALA A 222 -19.20 -6.75 9.89
CA ALA A 222 -19.25 -6.55 11.33
C ALA A 222 -20.69 -6.40 11.88
N VAL A 223 -21.61 -5.75 11.13
CA VAL A 223 -23.03 -5.67 11.49
C VAL A 223 -23.64 -7.07 11.58
N ILE A 224 -23.27 -7.97 10.69
CA ILE A 224 -23.78 -9.35 10.66
C ILE A 224 -23.15 -10.20 11.76
N GLU A 225 -21.88 -10.02 12.05
CA GLU A 225 -21.19 -10.65 13.18
C GLU A 225 -21.83 -10.21 14.50
N GLY A 226 -22.14 -8.92 14.66
CA GLY A 226 -22.87 -8.40 15.82
C GLY A 226 -24.29 -8.96 15.95
N LEU A 227 -24.97 -9.17 14.83
CA LEU A 227 -26.28 -9.87 14.84
C LEU A 227 -26.11 -11.32 15.29
N ALA A 228 -25.07 -12.02 14.80
CA ALA A 228 -24.78 -13.39 15.22
C ALA A 228 -24.48 -13.48 16.72
N GLN A 229 -23.72 -12.52 17.26
CA GLN A 229 -23.44 -12.41 18.70
C GLN A 229 -24.71 -12.19 19.51
N LYS A 230 -25.62 -11.31 19.05
CA LYS A 230 -26.92 -11.10 19.70
C LYS A 230 -27.84 -12.31 19.62
N ILE A 231 -27.82 -13.07 18.53
CA ILE A 231 -28.55 -14.34 18.43
C ILE A 231 -27.98 -15.36 19.41
N ALA A 232 -26.64 -15.46 19.48
CA ALA A 232 -25.96 -16.40 20.36
C ALA A 232 -26.18 -16.11 21.86
N SER A 233 -26.24 -14.81 22.25
CA SER A 233 -26.55 -14.35 23.60
C SER A 233 -28.05 -14.39 23.93
N GLY A 234 -28.93 -14.57 22.93
CA GLY A 234 -30.38 -14.55 23.11
C GLY A 234 -30.99 -13.15 23.20
N ASP A 235 -30.22 -12.08 22.91
CA ASP A 235 -30.66 -10.68 22.93
C ASP A 235 -31.31 -10.27 21.60
N VAL A 236 -32.28 -11.08 21.16
CA VAL A 236 -33.06 -10.89 19.94
C VAL A 236 -34.51 -11.32 20.20
N PRO A 237 -35.48 -10.85 19.37
CA PRO A 237 -36.85 -11.31 19.42
C PRO A 237 -37.01 -12.84 19.32
N GLU A 238 -38.01 -13.41 19.99
CA GLU A 238 -38.24 -14.85 20.05
C GLU A 238 -38.10 -15.61 18.73
N PRO A 239 -38.63 -15.11 17.56
CA PRO A 239 -38.51 -15.82 16.29
C PRO A 239 -37.08 -15.98 15.78
N LEU A 240 -36.14 -15.17 16.27
CA LEU A 240 -34.74 -15.18 15.85
C LEU A 240 -33.82 -15.97 16.81
N LYS A 241 -34.26 -16.25 18.05
CA LYS A 241 -33.44 -16.96 19.05
C LYS A 241 -32.97 -18.34 18.61
N THR A 242 -33.78 -19.02 17.82
CA THR A 242 -33.49 -20.38 17.35
C THR A 242 -32.86 -20.42 15.95
N LYS A 243 -32.62 -19.27 15.36
CA LYS A 243 -32.08 -19.19 14.02
C LYS A 243 -30.55 -19.36 14.00
N ARG A 244 -30.06 -19.98 12.95
CA ARG A 244 -28.65 -20.08 12.57
C ARG A 244 -28.37 -19.05 11.48
N LEU A 245 -27.37 -18.24 11.66
CA LEU A 245 -26.91 -17.28 10.65
C LEU A 245 -25.69 -17.89 9.96
N VAL A 246 -25.83 -18.21 8.69
CA VAL A 246 -24.78 -18.88 7.91
C VAL A 246 -24.36 -17.99 6.75
N SER A 247 -23.09 -17.63 6.69
CA SER A 247 -22.49 -16.92 5.57
C SER A 247 -22.16 -17.90 4.46
N VAL A 248 -22.55 -17.61 3.22
CA VAL A 248 -22.30 -18.45 2.05
C VAL A 248 -21.33 -17.75 1.13
N ASP A 249 -20.21 -18.41 0.80
CA ASP A 249 -19.27 -17.96 -0.20
C ASP A 249 -19.63 -18.54 -1.58
N LEU A 250 -20.12 -17.68 -2.45
CA LEU A 250 -20.50 -18.06 -3.81
C LEU A 250 -19.27 -18.40 -4.66
N SER A 251 -18.13 -17.79 -4.39
CA SER A 251 -16.89 -18.04 -5.13
C SER A 251 -16.40 -19.46 -4.92
N SER A 252 -16.49 -19.98 -3.68
CA SER A 252 -16.17 -21.36 -3.34
C SER A 252 -17.14 -22.37 -3.97
N MET A 253 -18.41 -21.99 -4.16
CA MET A 253 -19.40 -22.83 -4.84
C MET A 253 -19.17 -22.94 -6.35
N VAL A 254 -18.58 -21.92 -6.97
CA VAL A 254 -18.18 -21.89 -8.39
C VAL A 254 -16.86 -22.61 -8.58
N ALA A 255 -15.95 -22.51 -7.62
CA ALA A 255 -14.64 -23.16 -7.68
C ALA A 255 -14.79 -24.67 -7.81
N GLY A 256 -14.10 -25.26 -8.77
CA GLY A 256 -14.17 -26.69 -9.06
C GLY A 256 -15.42 -27.17 -9.81
N ALA A 257 -16.35 -26.31 -10.17
CA ALA A 257 -17.44 -26.66 -11.06
C ALA A 257 -16.97 -26.62 -12.53
N LYS A 258 -16.90 -27.78 -13.19
CA LYS A 258 -16.46 -27.89 -14.58
C LYS A 258 -17.51 -27.36 -15.58
N TYR A 259 -18.79 -27.36 -15.21
CA TYR A 259 -19.91 -26.95 -16.04
C TYR A 259 -20.90 -26.08 -15.26
N ARG A 260 -21.55 -25.16 -15.94
CA ARG A 260 -22.59 -24.26 -15.40
C ARG A 260 -23.69 -24.99 -14.60
N GLY A 261 -24.15 -26.14 -15.05
CA GLY A 261 -25.18 -26.93 -14.39
C GLY A 261 -24.81 -27.44 -13.00
N GLU A 262 -23.52 -27.64 -12.77
CA GLU A 262 -23.01 -28.15 -11.48
C GLU A 262 -23.13 -27.10 -10.36
N PHE A 263 -22.81 -25.85 -10.64
CA PHE A 263 -23.05 -24.74 -9.71
C PHE A 263 -24.54 -24.54 -9.42
N GLU A 264 -25.39 -24.55 -10.46
CA GLU A 264 -26.83 -24.43 -10.30
C GLU A 264 -27.41 -25.56 -9.43
N GLU A 265 -26.89 -26.78 -9.59
CA GLU A 265 -27.29 -27.95 -8.78
C GLU A 265 -26.83 -27.79 -7.32
N ARG A 266 -25.60 -27.35 -7.08
CA ARG A 266 -25.08 -27.09 -5.72
C ARG A 266 -25.93 -26.02 -5.02
N LEU A 267 -26.22 -24.91 -5.69
CA LEU A 267 -27.03 -23.83 -5.13
C LEU A 267 -28.47 -24.30 -4.84
N LYS A 268 -29.08 -25.08 -5.73
CA LYS A 268 -30.43 -25.69 -5.50
C LYS A 268 -30.43 -26.63 -4.30
N LYS A 269 -29.37 -27.44 -4.10
CA LYS A 269 -29.23 -28.32 -2.94
C LYS A 269 -29.16 -27.49 -1.64
N VAL A 270 -28.34 -26.46 -1.60
CA VAL A 270 -28.23 -25.55 -0.43
C VAL A 270 -29.58 -24.91 -0.12
N VAL A 271 -30.30 -24.37 -1.12
CA VAL A 271 -31.60 -23.75 -0.92
C VAL A 271 -32.62 -24.76 -0.38
N ASN A 272 -32.65 -25.98 -0.91
CA ASN A 272 -33.57 -27.03 -0.44
C ASN A 272 -33.24 -27.45 1.01
N GLU A 273 -31.97 -27.54 1.39
CA GLU A 273 -31.57 -27.83 2.78
C GLU A 273 -32.01 -26.72 3.73
N VAL A 274 -31.83 -25.44 3.34
CA VAL A 274 -32.28 -24.29 4.13
C VAL A 274 -33.82 -24.28 4.32
N LEU A 275 -34.54 -24.57 3.27
CA LEU A 275 -36.02 -24.65 3.31
C LEU A 275 -36.50 -25.80 4.20
N ALA A 276 -35.81 -26.94 4.18
CA ALA A 276 -36.12 -28.08 5.04
C ALA A 276 -35.82 -27.78 6.51
N ALA A 277 -34.71 -27.13 6.79
CA ALA A 277 -34.26 -26.79 8.15
C ALA A 277 -35.11 -25.71 8.81
N LYS A 278 -35.70 -24.76 8.06
CA LYS A 278 -36.57 -23.65 8.54
C LYS A 278 -35.94 -22.69 9.57
N ASN A 279 -34.79 -23.02 10.12
CA ASN A 279 -34.09 -22.24 11.17
C ASN A 279 -32.84 -21.52 10.67
N VAL A 280 -32.58 -21.46 9.37
CA VAL A 280 -31.39 -20.85 8.78
C VAL A 280 -31.71 -19.49 8.18
N ILE A 281 -30.86 -18.53 8.42
CA ILE A 281 -30.78 -17.25 7.73
C ILE A 281 -29.47 -17.25 6.94
N LEU A 282 -29.56 -17.05 5.63
CA LEU A 282 -28.35 -16.95 4.79
C LEU A 282 -27.81 -15.53 4.80
N PHE A 283 -26.52 -15.40 4.87
CA PHE A 283 -25.81 -14.15 4.60
C PHE A 283 -24.96 -14.31 3.33
N ILE A 284 -25.06 -13.37 2.42
CA ILE A 284 -24.28 -13.35 1.19
C ILE A 284 -23.61 -11.99 1.07
N ASP A 285 -22.30 -12.00 1.20
CA ASP A 285 -21.50 -10.81 0.91
C ASP A 285 -21.38 -10.64 -0.61
N GLU A 286 -21.10 -9.43 -1.05
CA GLU A 286 -21.10 -9.08 -2.47
C GLU A 286 -22.34 -9.60 -3.22
N PHE A 287 -23.52 -9.40 -2.63
CA PHE A 287 -24.80 -9.92 -3.12
C PHE A 287 -25.07 -9.60 -4.59
N HIS A 288 -24.47 -8.55 -5.13
CA HIS A 288 -24.57 -8.18 -6.54
C HIS A 288 -24.00 -9.25 -7.49
N THR A 289 -23.09 -10.11 -7.02
CA THR A 289 -22.49 -11.20 -7.82
C THR A 289 -23.55 -12.23 -8.24
N ILE A 290 -24.63 -12.39 -7.47
CA ILE A 290 -25.74 -13.25 -7.82
C ILE A 290 -26.50 -12.77 -9.05
N VAL A 291 -26.60 -11.44 -9.23
CA VAL A 291 -27.44 -10.79 -10.27
C VAL A 291 -26.59 -10.32 -11.45
N GLY A 292 -25.32 -9.98 -11.21
CA GLY A 292 -24.49 -9.25 -12.14
C GLY A 292 -23.60 -10.09 -13.04
N ALA A 293 -23.49 -11.36 -12.81
CA ALA A 293 -22.66 -12.26 -13.61
C ALA A 293 -23.16 -12.45 -15.06
N GLY A 294 -24.21 -11.72 -15.49
CA GLY A 294 -25.01 -11.93 -16.70
C GLY A 294 -24.80 -11.00 -17.87
N SER A 295 -23.81 -10.11 -17.90
CA SER A 295 -23.63 -9.19 -19.03
C SER A 295 -22.75 -9.73 -20.20
N ALA A 296 -22.09 -10.87 -20.03
CA ALA A 296 -21.46 -11.60 -21.12
C ALA A 296 -22.33 -12.82 -21.48
N GLU A 297 -22.51 -13.09 -22.77
CA GLU A 297 -23.19 -14.28 -23.26
C GLU A 297 -22.60 -15.52 -22.61
N GLY A 298 -23.33 -16.14 -21.65
CA GLY A 298 -22.91 -17.35 -20.92
C GLY A 298 -22.69 -17.20 -19.41
N SER A 299 -22.90 -16.03 -18.81
CA SER A 299 -22.68 -15.83 -17.38
C SER A 299 -23.83 -16.38 -16.51
N MET A 300 -23.47 -16.80 -15.29
CA MET A 300 -24.36 -17.49 -14.35
C MET A 300 -25.35 -16.52 -13.72
N ASP A 301 -26.63 -16.75 -13.85
CA ASP A 301 -27.70 -15.99 -13.18
C ASP A 301 -28.29 -16.81 -12.04
N ALA A 302 -27.63 -16.80 -10.90
CA ALA A 302 -28.09 -17.46 -9.69
C ALA A 302 -29.39 -16.84 -9.14
N SER A 303 -29.73 -15.61 -9.55
CA SER A 303 -30.93 -14.92 -9.09
C SER A 303 -32.21 -15.65 -9.51
N ASN A 304 -32.22 -16.27 -10.68
CA ASN A 304 -33.39 -17.03 -11.16
C ASN A 304 -33.70 -18.24 -10.29
N ILE A 305 -32.73 -18.81 -9.60
CA ILE A 305 -32.92 -19.92 -8.66
C ILE A 305 -33.51 -19.40 -7.36
N LEU A 306 -33.08 -18.25 -6.86
CA LEU A 306 -33.51 -17.70 -5.57
C LEU A 306 -34.82 -16.94 -5.64
N LYS A 307 -35.14 -16.29 -6.77
CA LYS A 307 -36.37 -15.48 -6.95
C LYS A 307 -37.67 -16.15 -6.55
N PRO A 308 -37.94 -17.43 -6.91
CA PRO A 308 -39.21 -18.09 -6.53
C PRO A 308 -39.37 -18.25 -5.00
N PHE A 309 -38.27 -18.53 -4.30
CA PHE A 309 -38.29 -18.78 -2.84
C PHE A 309 -38.33 -17.46 -2.06
N LEU A 310 -37.62 -16.42 -2.54
CA LEU A 310 -37.74 -15.08 -2.00
C LEU A 310 -39.15 -14.49 -2.23
N ALA A 311 -39.79 -14.81 -3.37
CA ALA A 311 -41.11 -14.33 -3.68
C ALA A 311 -42.16 -14.90 -2.73
N ARG A 312 -42.01 -16.16 -2.30
CA ARG A 312 -42.92 -16.82 -1.36
C ARG A 312 -42.61 -16.49 0.10
N GLY A 313 -41.48 -15.86 0.39
CA GLY A 313 -41.01 -15.56 1.75
C GLY A 313 -40.57 -16.81 2.53
N GLU A 314 -40.26 -17.88 1.82
CA GLU A 314 -39.80 -19.16 2.38
C GLU A 314 -38.32 -19.10 2.75
N LEU A 315 -37.54 -18.28 2.06
CA LEU A 315 -36.13 -18.07 2.28
C LEU A 315 -35.87 -16.72 2.95
N GLN A 316 -35.12 -16.70 4.06
CA GLN A 316 -34.60 -15.51 4.69
C GLN A 316 -33.15 -15.31 4.31
N LEU A 317 -32.82 -14.15 3.73
CA LEU A 317 -31.52 -13.83 3.21
C LEU A 317 -31.12 -12.40 3.58
N ILE A 318 -29.88 -12.22 4.01
CA ILE A 318 -29.24 -10.92 4.23
C ILE A 318 -28.22 -10.75 3.11
N GLY A 319 -28.28 -9.66 2.36
CA GLY A 319 -27.28 -9.31 1.36
C GLY A 319 -26.40 -8.17 1.85
N ALA A 320 -25.16 -8.10 1.41
CA ALA A 320 -24.31 -6.93 1.56
C ALA A 320 -23.76 -6.52 0.20
N THR A 321 -23.73 -5.22 -0.10
CA THR A 321 -23.22 -4.69 -1.37
C THR A 321 -22.90 -3.19 -1.28
N THR A 322 -22.32 -2.61 -2.32
CA THR A 322 -22.14 -1.17 -2.40
C THR A 322 -23.38 -0.46 -2.94
N LEU A 323 -23.50 0.85 -2.69
CA LEU A 323 -24.63 1.65 -3.20
C LEU A 323 -24.70 1.64 -4.74
N LYS A 324 -23.53 1.68 -5.39
CA LYS A 324 -23.42 1.67 -6.86
C LYS A 324 -23.92 0.37 -7.46
N GLU A 325 -23.53 -0.75 -6.87
CA GLU A 325 -23.94 -2.09 -7.31
C GLU A 325 -25.40 -2.39 -6.99
N TYR A 326 -25.89 -1.95 -5.84
CA TYR A 326 -27.30 -2.05 -5.47
C TYR A 326 -28.19 -1.39 -6.53
N LYS A 327 -27.89 -0.13 -6.91
CA LYS A 327 -28.63 0.59 -7.96
C LYS A 327 -28.48 -0.06 -9.32
N LYS A 328 -27.30 -0.58 -9.66
CA LYS A 328 -27.04 -1.17 -10.99
C LYS A 328 -27.71 -2.51 -11.19
N TYR A 329 -27.76 -3.36 -10.17
CA TYR A 329 -28.16 -4.76 -10.28
C TYR A 329 -29.46 -5.11 -9.54
N ILE A 330 -29.71 -4.55 -8.35
CA ILE A 330 -30.84 -4.93 -7.50
C ILE A 330 -32.06 -4.05 -7.76
N GLU A 331 -31.92 -2.73 -7.78
CA GLU A 331 -33.03 -1.81 -8.10
C GLU A 331 -33.58 -1.99 -9.51
N LYS A 332 -32.77 -2.43 -10.46
CA LYS A 332 -33.24 -2.69 -11.84
C LYS A 332 -34.06 -3.99 -11.95
N ASP A 333 -33.93 -4.89 -11.01
CA ASP A 333 -34.68 -6.12 -10.97
C ASP A 333 -35.91 -5.96 -10.06
N ALA A 334 -37.06 -5.73 -10.66
CA ALA A 334 -38.34 -5.48 -9.94
C ALA A 334 -38.76 -6.62 -8.99
N ALA A 335 -38.27 -7.83 -9.21
CA ALA A 335 -38.54 -8.97 -8.34
C ALA A 335 -37.70 -8.92 -7.06
N LEU A 336 -36.44 -8.53 -7.17
CA LEU A 336 -35.56 -8.39 -6.04
C LEU A 336 -35.83 -7.09 -5.25
N GLU A 337 -36.06 -5.96 -5.92
CA GLU A 337 -36.37 -4.67 -5.29
C GLU A 337 -37.54 -4.76 -4.32
N ARG A 338 -38.61 -5.49 -4.72
CA ARG A 338 -39.78 -5.68 -3.88
C ARG A 338 -39.55 -6.60 -2.68
N ARG A 339 -38.43 -7.31 -2.60
CA ARG A 339 -38.16 -8.32 -1.57
C ARG A 339 -37.06 -7.87 -0.61
N PHE A 340 -36.09 -7.07 -1.07
CA PHE A 340 -35.04 -6.57 -0.24
C PHE A 340 -35.35 -5.17 0.33
N GLN A 341 -34.99 -4.99 1.60
CA GLN A 341 -35.08 -3.70 2.27
C GLN A 341 -33.66 -3.15 2.50
N PRO A 342 -33.32 -1.99 1.91
CA PRO A 342 -32.01 -1.41 2.09
C PRO A 342 -31.79 -0.93 3.53
N VAL A 343 -30.60 -1.19 4.05
CA VAL A 343 -30.06 -0.70 5.32
C VAL A 343 -28.73 -0.05 5.02
N THR A 344 -28.66 1.26 5.14
CA THR A 344 -27.43 1.99 4.87
C THR A 344 -26.47 1.86 6.03
N VAL A 345 -25.24 1.43 5.74
CA VAL A 345 -24.11 1.37 6.67
C VAL A 345 -23.14 2.48 6.28
N GLY A 346 -23.13 3.54 7.06
CA GLY A 346 -22.24 4.68 6.83
C GLY A 346 -20.83 4.47 7.37
N GLU A 347 -19.92 5.32 6.92
CA GLU A 347 -18.57 5.41 7.50
C GLU A 347 -18.69 5.89 8.97
N PRO A 348 -18.03 5.24 9.94
CA PRO A 348 -18.02 5.68 11.33
C PRO A 348 -17.25 6.99 11.47
N THR A 349 -17.56 7.75 12.52
CA THR A 349 -16.77 8.94 12.89
C THR A 349 -15.38 8.55 13.40
N VAL A 350 -14.49 9.54 13.51
CA VAL A 350 -13.13 9.30 14.06
C VAL A 350 -13.22 8.76 15.49
N GLU A 351 -14.13 9.34 16.30
CA GLU A 351 -14.36 8.94 17.69
C GLU A 351 -14.88 7.50 17.78
N GLU A 352 -15.88 7.16 16.97
CA GLU A 352 -16.40 5.78 16.90
C GLU A 352 -15.32 4.81 16.43
N THR A 353 -14.48 5.23 15.49
CA THR A 353 -13.35 4.43 15.00
C THR A 353 -12.34 4.17 16.12
N VAL A 354 -11.99 5.16 16.93
CA VAL A 354 -11.08 4.96 18.08
C VAL A 354 -11.65 3.92 19.04
N GLU A 355 -12.96 3.96 19.31
CA GLU A 355 -13.60 2.95 20.19
C GLU A 355 -13.58 1.54 19.54
N ILE A 356 -13.79 1.45 18.22
CA ILE A 356 -13.65 0.18 17.50
C ILE A 356 -12.21 -0.35 17.64
N LEU A 357 -11.21 0.49 17.38
CA LEU A 357 -9.80 0.11 17.49
C LEU A 357 -9.43 -0.35 18.89
N LYS A 358 -9.93 0.31 19.94
CA LYS A 358 -9.73 -0.14 21.33
C LYS A 358 -10.32 -1.54 21.57
N GLY A 359 -11.48 -1.81 20.98
CA GLY A 359 -12.14 -3.11 21.13
C GLY A 359 -11.39 -4.27 20.45
N ILE A 360 -10.65 -4.00 19.38
CA ILE A 360 -9.89 -5.04 18.66
C ILE A 360 -8.41 -5.08 19.06
N ARG A 361 -7.91 -4.08 19.77
CA ARG A 361 -6.51 -3.90 20.17
C ARG A 361 -5.87 -5.16 20.72
N ASP A 362 -6.50 -5.78 21.70
CA ASP A 362 -5.94 -6.92 22.44
C ASP A 362 -5.62 -8.11 21.52
N LYS A 363 -6.41 -8.30 20.45
CA LYS A 363 -6.16 -9.37 19.46
C LYS A 363 -4.95 -9.03 18.58
N TYR A 364 -4.80 -7.77 18.15
CA TYR A 364 -3.65 -7.33 17.37
C TYR A 364 -2.36 -7.35 18.21
N GLU A 365 -2.44 -6.91 19.46
CA GLU A 365 -1.33 -7.02 20.42
C GLU A 365 -0.89 -8.47 20.62
N ALA A 366 -1.84 -9.38 20.78
CA ALA A 366 -1.56 -10.81 20.92
C ALA A 366 -0.95 -11.42 19.64
N HIS A 367 -1.48 -11.02 18.46
CA HIS A 367 -1.00 -11.55 17.18
C HIS A 367 0.43 -11.12 16.88
N HIS A 368 0.73 -9.83 17.05
CA HIS A 368 2.06 -9.28 16.75
C HIS A 368 3.03 -9.32 17.93
N SER A 369 2.56 -9.66 19.12
CA SER A 369 3.35 -9.62 20.36
C SER A 369 3.95 -8.24 20.63
N VAL A 370 3.16 -7.19 20.45
CA VAL A 370 3.50 -5.77 20.67
C VAL A 370 2.43 -5.13 21.55
N THR A 371 2.74 -4.01 22.19
CA THR A 371 1.75 -3.18 22.91
C THR A 371 1.40 -1.96 22.06
N ILE A 372 0.11 -1.64 21.90
CA ILE A 372 -0.37 -0.51 21.11
C ILE A 372 -0.90 0.57 22.03
N THR A 373 -0.35 1.77 21.96
CA THR A 373 -0.75 2.89 22.83
C THR A 373 -2.10 3.48 22.41
N ASP A 374 -2.80 4.11 23.34
CA ASP A 374 -4.06 4.82 23.04
C ASP A 374 -3.83 5.98 22.05
N ASP A 375 -2.64 6.60 22.09
CA ASP A 375 -2.28 7.69 21.20
C ASP A 375 -2.03 7.17 19.78
N ALA A 376 -1.46 5.96 19.63
CA ALA A 376 -1.36 5.30 18.31
C ALA A 376 -2.74 5.00 17.72
N LEU A 377 -3.71 4.53 18.52
CA LEU A 377 -5.09 4.29 18.06
C LEU A 377 -5.78 5.58 17.59
N LYS A 378 -5.62 6.67 18.36
CA LYS A 378 -6.15 7.99 17.98
C LYS A 378 -5.48 8.52 16.74
N ALA A 379 -4.14 8.37 16.64
CA ALA A 379 -3.38 8.77 15.47
C ALA A 379 -3.83 7.98 14.24
N ALA A 380 -3.98 6.66 14.33
CA ALA A 380 -4.45 5.83 13.22
C ALA A 380 -5.82 6.27 12.70
N ALA A 381 -6.78 6.52 13.58
CA ALA A 381 -8.12 6.99 13.20
C ALA A 381 -8.08 8.41 12.59
N THR A 382 -7.36 9.34 13.23
CA THR A 382 -7.34 10.74 12.80
C THR A 382 -6.54 10.94 11.52
N LEU A 383 -5.34 10.35 11.45
CA LEU A 383 -4.44 10.51 10.32
C LEU A 383 -4.97 9.77 9.10
N SER A 384 -5.51 8.55 9.25
CA SER A 384 -6.12 7.84 8.13
C SER A 384 -7.35 8.57 7.57
N SER A 385 -8.19 9.12 8.45
CA SER A 385 -9.35 9.93 8.04
C SER A 385 -8.93 11.15 7.23
N ARG A 386 -7.83 11.79 7.64
CA ARG A 386 -7.33 13.02 7.05
C ARG A 386 -6.55 12.80 5.77
N TYR A 387 -5.72 11.76 5.69
CA TYR A 387 -4.72 11.59 4.63
C TYR A 387 -5.05 10.49 3.64
N ILE A 388 -5.90 9.51 3.99
CA ILE A 388 -6.31 8.42 3.08
C ILE A 388 -7.74 8.69 2.64
N THR A 389 -7.92 9.18 1.42
CA THR A 389 -9.23 9.61 0.89
C THR A 389 -9.89 8.58 -0.03
N ASP A 390 -9.16 7.56 -0.45
CA ASP A 390 -9.63 6.51 -1.36
C ASP A 390 -10.19 5.28 -0.65
N ARG A 391 -10.05 5.21 0.68
CA ARG A 391 -10.56 4.15 1.56
C ARG A 391 -11.39 4.74 2.69
N PHE A 392 -12.18 3.90 3.36
CA PHE A 392 -13.13 4.31 4.39
C PHE A 392 -12.73 3.79 5.77
N LEU A 393 -13.13 4.51 6.82
CA LEU A 393 -13.04 4.04 8.20
C LEU A 393 -14.06 2.92 8.43
N PRO A 394 -13.77 1.93 9.32
CA PRO A 394 -12.57 1.80 10.14
C PRO A 394 -11.41 1.08 9.45
N ASP A 395 -11.63 0.46 8.30
CA ASP A 395 -10.70 -0.44 7.59
C ASP A 395 -9.31 0.16 7.41
N LYS A 396 -9.22 1.39 6.85
CA LYS A 396 -7.94 2.09 6.66
C LYS A 396 -7.17 2.37 7.95
N ALA A 397 -7.87 2.53 9.08
CA ALA A 397 -7.22 2.74 10.38
C ALA A 397 -6.73 1.42 10.99
N ILE A 398 -7.48 0.34 10.77
CA ILE A 398 -7.10 -1.03 11.15
C ILE A 398 -5.84 -1.44 10.39
N ASP A 399 -5.82 -1.26 9.07
CA ASP A 399 -4.67 -1.57 8.22
C ASP A 399 -3.40 -0.84 8.69
N LEU A 400 -3.49 0.45 9.07
CA LEU A 400 -2.35 1.21 9.59
C LEU A 400 -1.79 0.60 10.88
N ILE A 401 -2.66 0.18 11.79
CA ILE A 401 -2.24 -0.45 13.06
C ILE A 401 -1.59 -1.80 12.80
N ASP A 402 -2.19 -2.60 11.94
CA ASP A 402 -1.70 -3.93 11.58
C ASP A 402 -0.31 -3.85 10.96
N GLU A 403 -0.12 -2.94 9.99
CA GLU A 403 1.17 -2.75 9.34
C GLU A 403 2.22 -2.15 10.29
N ALA A 404 1.85 -1.18 11.15
CA ALA A 404 2.75 -0.62 12.14
C ALA A 404 3.24 -1.68 13.14
N ALA A 405 2.32 -2.50 13.65
CA ALA A 405 2.64 -3.60 14.54
C ALA A 405 3.55 -4.64 13.86
N SER A 406 3.25 -4.99 12.61
CA SER A 406 4.07 -5.89 11.80
C SER A 406 5.48 -5.34 11.56
N LYS A 407 5.59 -4.06 11.15
CA LYS A 407 6.89 -3.39 10.91
C LYS A 407 7.75 -3.36 12.18
N LYS A 408 7.13 -3.05 13.32
CA LYS A 408 7.80 -3.03 14.64
C LYS A 408 8.34 -4.41 15.03
N ARG A 409 7.53 -5.46 14.84
CA ARG A 409 7.94 -6.85 15.06
C ARG A 409 9.09 -7.27 14.15
N LEU A 410 8.98 -7.01 12.84
CA LEU A 410 10.03 -7.33 11.87
C LEU A 410 11.33 -6.59 12.17
N GLY A 411 11.25 -5.30 12.53
CA GLY A 411 12.42 -4.51 12.92
C GLY A 411 13.17 -5.10 14.13
N SER A 412 12.44 -5.69 15.07
CA SER A 412 13.05 -6.36 16.24
C SER A 412 13.70 -7.72 15.90
N GLN A 413 13.26 -8.38 14.82
CA GLN A 413 13.81 -9.66 14.36
C GLN A 413 14.94 -9.49 13.34
N THR A 414 15.10 -8.30 12.78
CA THR A 414 16.16 -8.01 11.81
C THR A 414 17.47 -7.76 12.54
N GLU A 415 18.52 -8.47 12.16
CA GLU A 415 19.86 -8.29 12.72
C GLU A 415 20.35 -6.86 12.51
N PRO A 416 20.88 -6.18 13.55
CA PRO A 416 21.43 -4.84 13.42
C PRO A 416 22.52 -4.78 12.34
N ASP A 417 22.57 -3.69 11.58
CA ASP A 417 23.55 -3.53 10.50
C ASP A 417 24.99 -3.58 11.00
N ASP A 418 25.26 -3.10 12.21
CA ASP A 418 26.57 -3.22 12.88
C ASP A 418 26.99 -4.68 13.07
N LEU A 419 26.04 -5.58 13.35
CA LEU A 419 26.30 -7.01 13.52
C LEU A 419 26.64 -7.64 12.16
N LYS A 420 25.86 -7.33 11.11
CA LYS A 420 26.09 -7.79 9.75
C LYS A 420 27.43 -7.31 9.19
N GLU A 421 27.83 -6.06 9.47
CA GLU A 421 29.14 -5.55 9.05
C GLU A 421 30.29 -6.28 9.74
N LYS A 422 30.15 -6.53 11.05
CA LYS A 422 31.16 -7.27 11.79
C LYS A 422 31.25 -8.74 11.38
N GLU A 423 30.12 -9.37 11.05
CA GLU A 423 30.11 -10.72 10.49
C GLU A 423 30.80 -10.80 9.13
N LYS A 424 30.52 -9.85 8.23
CA LYS A 424 31.24 -9.76 6.94
C LYS A 424 32.73 -9.52 7.11
N LYS A 425 33.13 -8.75 8.12
CA LYS A 425 34.56 -8.58 8.44
C LYS A 425 35.17 -9.87 8.96
N LEU A 426 34.43 -10.61 9.79
CA LEU A 426 34.89 -11.89 10.33
C LEU A 426 35.06 -12.93 9.21
N GLU A 427 34.15 -13.04 8.25
CA GLU A 427 34.26 -13.89 7.07
C GLU A 427 35.49 -13.54 6.22
N LYS A 428 35.75 -12.24 6.01
CA LYS A 428 36.96 -11.79 5.29
C LYS A 428 38.23 -12.20 6.01
N LEU A 429 38.34 -12.00 7.32
CA LEU A 429 39.48 -12.40 8.12
C LEU A 429 39.69 -13.92 8.10
N GLN A 430 38.62 -14.70 8.09
CA GLN A 430 38.70 -16.16 7.95
C GLN A 430 39.25 -16.58 6.58
N SER A 431 38.81 -15.91 5.51
CA SER A 431 39.33 -16.14 4.15
C SER A 431 40.80 -15.78 4.04
N GLU A 432 41.22 -14.59 4.53
CA GLU A 432 42.59 -14.13 4.54
C GLU A 432 43.51 -15.01 5.38
N LYS A 433 43.02 -15.55 6.51
CA LYS A 433 43.75 -16.53 7.33
C LYS A 433 43.99 -17.81 6.55
N GLN A 434 42.97 -18.33 5.83
CA GLN A 434 43.08 -19.53 5.01
C GLN A 434 44.09 -19.35 3.88
N GLU A 435 44.08 -18.20 3.24
CA GLU A 435 45.05 -17.83 2.20
C GLU A 435 46.48 -17.75 2.77
N ALA A 436 46.69 -17.11 3.96
CA ALA A 436 47.98 -17.03 4.60
C ALA A 436 48.53 -18.44 5.01
N ILE A 437 47.65 -19.32 5.47
CA ILE A 437 48.03 -20.70 5.79
C ILE A 437 48.44 -21.46 4.51
N THR A 438 47.70 -21.29 3.41
CA THR A 438 47.99 -21.92 2.10
C THR A 438 49.33 -21.41 1.53
N ALA A 439 49.64 -20.09 1.77
CA ALA A 439 50.87 -19.46 1.39
C ALA A 439 52.05 -19.80 2.34
N GLN A 440 51.86 -20.57 3.41
CA GLN A 440 52.79 -20.89 4.48
C GLN A 440 53.36 -19.68 5.25
N ASP A 441 52.64 -18.55 5.26
CA ASP A 441 52.95 -17.38 6.05
C ASP A 441 52.30 -17.47 7.45
N PHE A 442 52.95 -18.25 8.32
CA PHE A 442 52.45 -18.54 9.65
C PHE A 442 52.47 -17.32 10.60
N GLU A 443 53.32 -16.32 10.33
CA GLU A 443 53.37 -15.09 11.14
C GLU A 443 52.16 -14.21 10.87
N LYS A 444 51.78 -14.07 9.61
CA LYS A 444 50.59 -13.34 9.19
C LYS A 444 49.33 -14.08 9.66
N ALA A 445 49.28 -15.40 9.51
CA ALA A 445 48.14 -16.22 9.99
C ALA A 445 47.93 -16.13 11.52
N ALA A 446 48.99 -16.01 12.32
CA ALA A 446 48.90 -15.82 13.76
C ALA A 446 48.31 -14.45 14.13
N LYS A 447 48.70 -13.35 13.45
CA LYS A 447 48.13 -12.01 13.68
C LYS A 447 46.64 -11.97 13.33
N ILE A 448 46.26 -12.52 12.16
CA ILE A 448 44.85 -12.59 11.72
C ILE A 448 44.00 -13.41 12.69
N ARG A 449 44.55 -14.50 13.25
CA ARG A 449 43.83 -15.32 14.26
C ARG A 449 43.55 -14.56 15.55
N ASP A 450 44.48 -13.72 15.99
CA ASP A 450 44.30 -12.92 17.21
C ASP A 450 43.22 -11.82 16.97
N GLU A 451 43.21 -11.19 15.77
CA GLU A 451 42.17 -10.25 15.35
C GLU A 451 40.80 -10.93 15.19
N GLU A 452 40.77 -12.14 14.58
CA GLU A 452 39.56 -12.96 14.46
C GLU A 452 38.95 -13.26 15.84
N LYS A 453 39.80 -13.62 16.83
CA LYS A 453 39.34 -13.92 18.17
C LYS A 453 38.67 -12.74 18.87
N VAL A 454 39.28 -11.56 18.77
CA VAL A 454 38.73 -10.31 19.35
C VAL A 454 37.41 -9.97 18.69
N LEU A 455 37.36 -9.98 17.36
CA LEU A 455 36.15 -9.67 16.61
C LEU A 455 35.01 -10.68 16.87
N LYS A 456 35.34 -11.95 17.05
CA LYS A 456 34.38 -13.02 17.38
C LYS A 456 33.79 -12.81 18.79
N GLU A 457 34.60 -12.43 19.75
CA GLU A 457 34.12 -12.10 21.11
C GLU A 457 33.19 -10.87 21.11
N GLU A 458 33.45 -9.90 20.24
CA GLU A 458 32.57 -8.74 20.06
C GLU A 458 31.25 -9.13 19.40
N VAL A 459 31.29 -9.96 18.34
CA VAL A 459 30.09 -10.48 17.65
C VAL A 459 29.24 -11.30 18.62
N ASP A 460 29.84 -12.16 19.42
CA ASP A 460 29.14 -12.99 20.41
C ASP A 460 28.50 -12.16 21.54
N LYS A 461 29.17 -11.07 21.98
CA LYS A 461 28.59 -10.11 22.93
C LYS A 461 27.39 -9.37 22.31
N LEU A 462 27.51 -8.89 21.07
CA LEU A 462 26.41 -8.24 20.37
C LEU A 462 25.23 -9.18 20.11
N LYS A 463 25.51 -10.44 19.72
CA LYS A 463 24.47 -11.48 19.56
C LYS A 463 23.75 -11.80 20.89
N SER A 464 24.48 -11.87 22.00
CA SER A 464 23.89 -12.13 23.29
C SER A 464 23.06 -10.95 23.80
N SER A 465 23.49 -9.72 23.57
CA SER A 465 22.72 -8.52 23.90
C SER A 465 21.46 -8.42 23.03
N TRP A 466 21.57 -8.70 21.71
CA TRP A 466 20.44 -8.69 20.79
C TRP A 466 19.41 -9.79 21.12
N LYS A 467 19.85 -11.03 21.39
CA LYS A 467 18.96 -12.12 21.84
C LYS A 467 18.29 -11.83 23.18
N GLY A 468 18.93 -11.07 24.05
CA GLY A 468 18.37 -10.63 25.33
C GLY A 468 17.29 -9.54 25.19
N THR A 469 17.37 -8.70 24.15
CA THR A 469 16.36 -7.67 23.81
C THR A 469 15.20 -8.24 23.00
N GLY A 470 15.37 -9.40 22.34
CA GLY A 470 14.35 -10.09 21.53
C GLY A 470 13.32 -10.89 22.35
N SER A 471 13.33 -10.88 23.68
CA SER A 471 12.23 -11.39 24.47
C SER A 471 11.09 -10.37 24.43
N SER A 472 9.96 -10.79 23.93
CA SER A 472 8.73 -10.12 23.49
C SER A 472 8.00 -9.20 24.50
N SER A 473 8.64 -8.70 25.52
CA SER A 473 8.04 -7.85 26.56
C SER A 473 8.61 -6.43 26.48
N GLY A 474 8.18 -5.65 25.48
CA GLY A 474 8.59 -4.25 25.42
C GLY A 474 8.49 -3.54 24.08
N LEU A 475 8.02 -4.20 23.02
CA LEU A 475 7.77 -3.52 21.74
C LEU A 475 6.48 -2.70 21.85
N VAL A 476 6.61 -1.39 21.76
CA VAL A 476 5.48 -0.45 21.87
C VAL A 476 5.30 0.22 20.52
N VAL A 477 4.07 0.17 20.00
CA VAL A 477 3.64 0.93 18.82
C VAL A 477 3.08 2.25 19.32
N ASP A 478 3.67 3.34 18.90
CA ASP A 478 3.29 4.70 19.25
C ASP A 478 2.75 5.49 18.04
N GLU A 479 2.43 6.76 18.26
CA GLU A 479 1.93 7.65 17.22
C GLU A 479 2.94 7.84 16.08
N ASP A 480 4.22 7.84 16.38
CA ASP A 480 5.29 8.06 15.39
C ASP A 480 5.39 6.86 14.43
N ASP A 481 5.24 5.63 14.94
CA ASP A 481 5.19 4.42 14.11
C ASP A 481 4.00 4.47 13.11
N ILE A 482 2.83 4.93 13.55
CA ILE A 482 1.65 5.12 12.69
C ILE A 482 1.93 6.20 11.63
N ALA A 483 2.56 7.30 12.02
CA ALA A 483 2.90 8.38 11.11
C ALA A 483 3.90 7.93 10.05
N ASP A 484 4.88 7.08 10.41
CA ASP A 484 5.86 6.52 9.48
C ASP A 484 5.22 5.60 8.43
N ILE A 485 4.26 4.74 8.82
CA ILE A 485 3.53 3.91 7.85
C ILE A 485 2.70 4.79 6.92
N LEU A 486 2.03 5.79 7.46
CA LEU A 486 1.25 6.70 6.64
C LEU A 486 2.12 7.48 5.66
N ALA A 487 3.34 7.85 6.06
CA ALA A 487 4.32 8.48 5.18
C ALA A 487 4.72 7.56 4.03
N ASP A 488 4.94 6.26 4.32
CA ASP A 488 5.26 5.26 3.31
C ASP A 488 4.10 5.09 2.30
N TRP A 489 2.84 5.11 2.74
CA TRP A 489 1.67 4.96 1.88
C TRP A 489 1.35 6.19 1.03
N THR A 490 1.45 7.36 1.65
CA THR A 490 1.03 8.62 1.01
C THR A 490 2.20 9.37 0.37
N HIS A 491 3.44 8.93 0.64
CA HIS A 491 4.68 9.64 0.29
C HIS A 491 4.75 11.06 0.85
N ILE A 492 3.97 11.35 1.91
CA ILE A 492 3.99 12.60 2.64
C ILE A 492 4.79 12.37 3.91
N PRO A 493 5.83 13.17 4.22
CA PRO A 493 6.57 13.05 5.46
C PRO A 493 5.67 13.32 6.68
N ALA A 494 5.01 12.29 7.20
CA ALA A 494 4.03 12.43 8.28
C ALA A 494 4.67 12.69 9.65
N ALA A 495 5.89 12.21 9.90
CA ALA A 495 6.69 12.51 11.09
C ALA A 495 7.00 14.01 11.27
N ARG A 496 6.81 14.80 10.21
CA ARG A 496 7.02 16.26 10.23
C ARG A 496 5.78 17.08 10.56
N LEU A 497 4.65 16.44 10.89
CA LEU A 497 3.36 17.12 11.00
C LEU A 497 3.09 17.77 12.36
N LYS A 498 3.89 17.51 13.40
CA LYS A 498 3.56 18.02 14.76
C LYS A 498 4.27 19.32 15.16
N GLU A 499 5.58 19.39 15.08
CA GLU A 499 6.33 20.58 15.54
C GLU A 499 7.05 21.31 14.41
N GLU A 500 7.67 20.59 13.49
CA GLU A 500 8.39 21.18 12.35
C GLU A 500 7.45 21.88 11.33
N GLU A 501 6.19 21.47 11.21
CA GLU A 501 5.24 22.12 10.30
C GLU A 501 4.91 23.55 10.77
N MET A 502 4.76 23.76 12.07
CA MET A 502 4.50 25.11 12.64
C MET A 502 5.72 26.02 12.48
N GLU A 503 6.94 25.49 12.64
CA GLU A 503 8.16 26.27 12.40
C GLU A 503 8.37 26.56 10.92
N ARG A 504 8.12 25.60 10.05
CA ARG A 504 8.14 25.81 8.59
C ARG A 504 7.12 26.82 8.14
N LEU A 505 5.90 26.78 8.66
CA LEU A 505 4.88 27.77 8.37
C LEU A 505 5.26 29.17 8.89
N LYS A 506 5.93 29.26 10.04
CA LYS A 506 6.49 30.54 10.50
C LYS A 506 7.53 31.08 9.51
N ASN A 507 8.40 30.21 9.00
CA ASN A 507 9.48 30.57 8.10
C ASN A 507 9.11 30.47 6.61
N LEU A 508 7.86 30.18 6.26
CA LEU A 508 7.41 29.96 4.88
C LEU A 508 7.80 31.11 3.95
N GLU A 509 7.68 32.34 4.41
CA GLU A 509 8.03 33.53 3.64
C GLU A 509 9.53 33.56 3.26
N ASN A 510 10.41 33.22 4.22
CA ASN A 510 11.86 33.16 3.97
C ASN A 510 12.21 32.00 3.00
N ILE A 511 11.52 30.86 3.12
CA ILE A 511 11.72 29.70 2.24
C ILE A 511 11.33 30.04 0.80
N LEU A 512 10.21 30.76 0.62
CA LEU A 512 9.78 31.21 -0.69
C LEU A 512 10.73 32.25 -1.29
N HIS A 513 11.21 33.22 -0.50
CA HIS A 513 12.18 34.23 -0.94
C HIS A 513 13.54 33.65 -1.31
N ALA A 514 13.93 32.52 -0.75
CA ALA A 514 15.18 31.86 -1.10
C ALA A 514 15.26 31.43 -2.60
N ARG A 515 14.11 31.24 -3.24
CA ARG A 515 14.02 30.82 -4.67
C ARG A 515 13.33 31.85 -5.56
N VAL A 516 12.41 32.62 -5.02
CA VAL A 516 11.62 33.61 -5.76
C VAL A 516 12.13 35.01 -5.44
N ILE A 517 12.81 35.61 -6.40
CA ILE A 517 13.45 36.91 -6.26
C ILE A 517 12.55 38.02 -6.79
N GLY A 518 12.49 39.12 -6.06
CA GLY A 518 11.87 40.39 -6.51
C GLY A 518 10.32 40.38 -6.57
N GLN A 519 9.67 39.49 -5.79
CA GLN A 519 8.21 39.38 -5.75
C GLN A 519 7.69 39.41 -4.31
N ASP A 520 8.08 40.42 -3.53
CA ASP A 520 7.87 40.45 -2.08
C ASP A 520 6.39 40.52 -1.71
N GLU A 521 5.57 41.30 -2.42
CA GLU A 521 4.11 41.34 -2.20
C GLU A 521 3.46 39.97 -2.47
N ALA A 522 3.86 39.32 -3.56
CA ALA A 522 3.29 38.05 -3.95
C ALA A 522 3.62 36.92 -2.93
N VAL A 523 4.88 36.87 -2.51
CA VAL A 523 5.32 35.90 -1.50
C VAL A 523 4.62 36.12 -0.16
N SER A 524 4.54 37.37 0.30
CA SER A 524 3.91 37.70 1.57
C SER A 524 2.41 37.41 1.55
N ALA A 525 1.69 37.73 0.45
CA ALA A 525 0.27 37.47 0.30
C ALA A 525 -0.02 35.95 0.34
N VAL A 526 0.74 35.14 -0.46
CA VAL A 526 0.60 33.70 -0.45
C VAL A 526 0.90 33.11 0.94
N ALA A 527 1.99 33.51 1.57
CA ALA A 527 2.37 33.03 2.90
C ALA A 527 1.29 33.33 3.96
N LYS A 528 0.74 34.54 3.96
CA LYS A 528 -0.35 34.94 4.89
C LYS A 528 -1.62 34.11 4.66
N ALA A 529 -2.02 33.90 3.42
CA ALA A 529 -3.22 33.14 3.11
C ALA A 529 -3.06 31.65 3.51
N ILE A 530 -1.90 31.06 3.24
CA ILE A 530 -1.60 29.69 3.66
C ILE A 530 -1.58 29.57 5.18
N LYS A 531 -0.92 30.48 5.88
CA LYS A 531 -0.93 30.51 7.35
C LYS A 531 -2.36 30.58 7.92
N ARG A 532 -3.25 31.39 7.33
CA ARG A 532 -4.68 31.44 7.73
C ARG A 532 -5.40 30.12 7.48
N GLY A 533 -5.18 29.51 6.33
CA GLY A 533 -5.78 28.21 5.97
C GLY A 533 -5.38 27.10 6.94
N ARG A 534 -4.11 27.01 7.29
CA ARG A 534 -3.57 25.99 8.20
C ARG A 534 -3.86 26.25 9.67
N ALA A 535 -4.05 27.49 10.07
CA ALA A 535 -4.46 27.85 11.44
C ALA A 535 -5.94 27.54 11.74
N GLY A 536 -6.68 26.95 10.80
CA GLY A 536 -8.10 26.59 10.98
C GLY A 536 -9.06 27.77 10.98
N LEU A 537 -8.61 28.94 10.55
CA LEU A 537 -9.44 30.17 10.50
C LEU A 537 -10.26 30.29 9.20
N LYS A 538 -10.09 29.35 8.27
CA LYS A 538 -10.80 29.27 6.99
C LYS A 538 -11.95 28.27 7.06
N ASP A 539 -12.94 28.42 6.19
CA ASP A 539 -14.03 27.46 6.03
C ASP A 539 -13.44 26.07 5.65
N PRO A 540 -13.69 25.02 6.46
CA PRO A 540 -13.13 23.69 6.23
C PRO A 540 -13.64 23.03 4.94
N LYS A 541 -14.64 23.59 4.29
CA LYS A 541 -15.14 23.11 3.00
C LYS A 541 -14.31 23.58 1.82
N ARG A 542 -13.53 24.64 1.93
CA ARG A 542 -12.77 25.24 0.83
C ARG A 542 -11.33 24.70 0.75
N PRO A 543 -10.67 24.78 -0.43
CA PRO A 543 -9.23 24.50 -0.58
C PRO A 543 -8.38 25.31 0.40
N ILE A 544 -7.16 24.86 0.72
CA ILE A 544 -6.23 25.56 1.64
C ILE A 544 -6.00 27.00 1.20
N GLY A 545 -5.82 27.23 -0.10
CA GLY A 545 -5.64 28.54 -0.71
C GLY A 545 -6.05 28.52 -2.18
N SER A 546 -6.56 29.66 -2.66
CA SER A 546 -6.91 29.88 -4.04
C SER A 546 -6.41 31.24 -4.51
N PHE A 547 -5.54 31.25 -5.52
CA PHE A 547 -4.81 32.42 -5.96
C PHE A 547 -4.93 32.64 -7.48
N LEU A 548 -5.03 33.90 -7.89
CA LEU A 548 -4.89 34.28 -9.29
C LEU A 548 -3.63 35.13 -9.45
N PHE A 549 -2.62 34.59 -10.18
CA PHE A 549 -1.36 35.26 -10.45
C PHE A 549 -1.42 35.97 -11.80
N LEU A 550 -1.28 37.28 -11.77
CA LEU A 550 -1.33 38.14 -12.95
C LEU A 550 0.04 38.70 -13.27
N GLY A 551 0.36 38.90 -14.55
CA GLY A 551 1.60 39.57 -14.93
C GLY A 551 2.24 38.94 -16.18
N PRO A 552 3.32 39.56 -16.69
CA PRO A 552 4.01 39.12 -17.89
C PRO A 552 4.64 37.73 -17.73
N THR A 553 5.09 37.16 -18.85
CA THR A 553 5.79 35.87 -18.82
C THR A 553 7.19 36.03 -18.22
N GLY A 554 7.68 34.99 -17.54
CA GLY A 554 9.05 34.94 -17.03
C GLY A 554 9.32 35.75 -15.75
N VAL A 555 8.29 36.22 -15.02
CA VAL A 555 8.42 36.95 -13.75
C VAL A 555 8.42 36.08 -12.49
N GLY A 556 8.26 34.76 -12.63
CA GLY A 556 8.37 33.84 -11.50
C GLY A 556 7.05 33.20 -11.06
N LYS A 557 5.89 33.36 -11.74
CA LYS A 557 4.60 32.78 -11.37
C LYS A 557 4.67 31.25 -11.15
N THR A 558 5.23 30.55 -12.13
CA THR A 558 5.36 29.08 -12.06
C THR A 558 6.42 28.66 -11.03
N GLU A 559 7.48 29.44 -10.84
CA GLU A 559 8.52 29.14 -9.86
C GLU A 559 8.00 29.26 -8.43
N LEU A 560 7.18 30.30 -8.15
CA LEU A 560 6.51 30.44 -6.85
C LEU A 560 5.59 29.23 -6.58
N SER A 561 4.89 28.73 -7.61
CA SER A 561 4.02 27.55 -7.48
C SER A 561 4.82 26.27 -7.17
N LYS A 562 5.99 26.07 -7.79
CA LYS A 562 6.88 24.95 -7.52
C LYS A 562 7.48 25.04 -6.11
N THR A 563 7.99 26.20 -5.76
CA THR A 563 8.58 26.42 -4.43
C THR A 563 7.54 26.24 -3.32
N LEU A 564 6.29 26.66 -3.57
CA LEU A 564 5.19 26.44 -2.64
C LEU A 564 4.86 24.95 -2.49
N ALA A 565 4.86 24.18 -3.59
CA ALA A 565 4.64 22.73 -3.54
C ALA A 565 5.73 22.01 -2.72
N GLU A 566 6.99 22.39 -2.92
CA GLU A 566 8.11 21.86 -2.15
C GLU A 566 8.02 22.26 -0.67
N ALA A 567 7.73 23.53 -0.37
CA ALA A 567 7.64 24.03 0.99
C ALA A 567 6.46 23.39 1.77
N MET A 568 5.32 23.19 1.13
CA MET A 568 4.10 22.70 1.76
C MET A 568 4.05 21.16 1.83
N PHE A 569 4.47 20.49 0.75
CA PHE A 569 4.26 19.06 0.57
C PHE A 569 5.57 18.27 0.42
N GLY A 570 6.72 18.94 0.54
CA GLY A 570 8.03 18.30 0.61
C GLY A 570 8.65 17.89 -0.73
N SER A 571 7.95 18.07 -1.85
CA SER A 571 8.42 17.71 -3.19
C SER A 571 7.89 18.67 -4.25
N GLU A 572 8.73 19.04 -5.22
CA GLU A 572 8.27 19.73 -6.43
C GLU A 572 7.28 18.92 -7.25
N ASN A 573 7.32 17.59 -7.15
CA ASN A 573 6.40 16.68 -7.85
C ASN A 573 4.97 16.75 -7.30
N ALA A 574 4.76 17.37 -6.15
CA ALA A 574 3.42 17.67 -5.63
C ALA A 574 2.72 18.80 -6.40
N LEU A 575 3.37 19.37 -7.43
CA LEU A 575 2.77 20.33 -8.34
C LEU A 575 2.08 19.61 -9.51
N ILE A 576 0.75 19.73 -9.60
CA ILE A 576 -0.05 19.26 -10.74
C ILE A 576 -0.28 20.44 -11.67
N ARG A 577 0.42 20.48 -12.80
CA ARG A 577 0.23 21.52 -13.81
C ARG A 577 -0.84 21.10 -14.82
N VAL A 578 -1.76 21.99 -15.09
CA VAL A 578 -2.81 21.85 -16.11
C VAL A 578 -2.76 23.08 -17.01
N ASP A 579 -2.43 22.89 -18.29
CA ASP A 579 -2.38 23.95 -19.29
C ASP A 579 -3.78 24.18 -19.87
N MET A 580 -4.34 25.35 -19.66
CA MET A 580 -5.69 25.69 -20.09
C MET A 580 -5.80 25.87 -21.63
N SER A 581 -4.68 25.96 -22.33
CA SER A 581 -4.67 25.94 -23.79
C SER A 581 -5.20 24.62 -24.36
N GLU A 582 -5.07 23.52 -23.62
CA GLU A 582 -5.61 22.22 -24.00
C GLU A 582 -7.14 22.10 -23.80
N TYR A 583 -7.75 23.08 -23.07
CA TYR A 583 -9.14 23.06 -22.65
C TYR A 583 -9.95 24.26 -23.23
N MET A 584 -9.57 24.68 -24.42
CA MET A 584 -10.25 25.78 -25.14
C MET A 584 -11.58 25.33 -25.72
N GLU A 585 -11.73 24.05 -26.05
CA GLU A 585 -12.91 23.51 -26.71
C GLU A 585 -13.85 22.83 -25.72
N LYS A 586 -15.15 22.86 -26.01
CA LYS A 586 -16.18 22.22 -25.18
C LYS A 586 -15.92 20.72 -24.94
N HIS A 587 -15.44 20.02 -25.95
CA HIS A 587 -15.11 18.59 -25.83
C HIS A 587 -13.92 18.30 -24.92
N ALA A 588 -13.01 19.25 -24.76
CA ALA A 588 -11.87 19.08 -23.88
C ALA A 588 -12.27 19.14 -22.38
N VAL A 589 -13.41 19.77 -22.07
CA VAL A 589 -13.94 19.83 -20.70
C VAL A 589 -14.30 18.43 -20.17
N SER A 590 -14.76 17.52 -21.06
CA SER A 590 -15.02 16.12 -20.66
C SER A 590 -13.76 15.36 -20.27
N LYS A 591 -12.58 15.73 -20.79
CA LYS A 591 -11.30 15.17 -20.35
C LYS A 591 -10.95 15.58 -18.91
N PHE A 592 -11.47 16.72 -18.46
CA PHE A 592 -11.21 17.26 -17.14
C PHE A 592 -11.87 16.45 -16.02
N ILE A 593 -13.17 16.11 -16.20
CA ILE A 593 -14.01 15.39 -15.23
C ILE A 593 -14.39 13.97 -15.64
N GLY A 594 -14.04 13.56 -16.86
CA GLY A 594 -14.43 12.29 -17.47
C GLY A 594 -15.57 12.40 -18.46
N SER A 595 -15.68 11.44 -19.36
CA SER A 595 -16.74 11.36 -20.37
C SER A 595 -18.06 10.89 -19.74
N PRO A 596 -19.22 11.42 -20.16
CA PRO A 596 -20.51 10.92 -19.72
C PRO A 596 -20.74 9.45 -20.08
N PRO A 597 -21.63 8.73 -19.37
CA PRO A 597 -21.98 7.35 -19.69
C PRO A 597 -22.40 7.19 -21.16
N GLY A 598 -21.82 6.20 -21.85
CA GLY A 598 -22.11 5.92 -23.25
C GLY A 598 -21.17 6.55 -24.26
N TYR A 599 -20.22 7.39 -23.84
CA TYR A 599 -19.19 7.94 -24.71
C TYR A 599 -17.86 7.19 -24.55
N VAL A 600 -17.05 7.19 -25.61
CA VAL A 600 -15.70 6.61 -25.61
C VAL A 600 -14.86 7.30 -24.54
N GLY A 601 -14.13 6.51 -23.70
CA GLY A 601 -13.32 7.03 -22.60
C GLY A 601 -14.06 7.21 -21.27
N PHE A 602 -15.29 6.71 -21.10
CA PHE A 602 -16.03 6.75 -19.84
C PHE A 602 -15.31 5.98 -18.71
N GLU A 603 -14.64 4.88 -19.05
CA GLU A 603 -13.92 4.03 -18.08
C GLU A 603 -12.59 4.65 -17.59
N GLU A 604 -11.99 5.54 -18.39
CA GLU A 604 -10.69 6.13 -18.08
C GLU A 604 -10.73 7.23 -17.00
N GLY A 605 -11.94 7.70 -16.63
CA GLY A 605 -12.09 8.79 -15.65
C GLY A 605 -11.58 10.15 -16.16
N GLY A 606 -11.70 11.21 -15.37
CA GLY A 606 -11.18 12.54 -15.73
C GLY A 606 -9.71 12.70 -15.36
N GLN A 607 -8.94 13.31 -16.23
CA GLN A 607 -7.49 13.49 -16.04
C GLN A 607 -7.15 14.26 -14.77
N LEU A 608 -7.89 15.32 -14.44
CA LEU A 608 -7.69 16.08 -13.21
C LEU A 608 -8.17 15.29 -12.00
N THR A 609 -9.39 14.75 -12.07
CA THR A 609 -10.01 14.04 -10.95
C THR A 609 -9.22 12.81 -10.53
N GLU A 610 -8.65 12.06 -11.48
CA GLU A 610 -7.79 10.90 -11.18
C GLU A 610 -6.44 11.33 -10.58
N LYS A 611 -5.82 12.41 -11.08
CA LYS A 611 -4.57 12.92 -10.51
C LYS A 611 -4.75 13.37 -9.04
N ILE A 612 -5.84 14.10 -8.76
CA ILE A 612 -6.13 14.60 -7.41
C ILE A 612 -6.50 13.46 -6.47
N ARG A 613 -7.24 12.46 -6.94
CA ARG A 613 -7.57 11.28 -6.14
C ARG A 613 -6.32 10.53 -5.68
N LYS A 614 -5.30 10.44 -6.57
CA LYS A 614 -4.01 9.81 -6.25
C LYS A 614 -3.12 10.70 -5.38
N HIS A 615 -3.20 12.02 -5.55
CA HIS A 615 -2.37 13.01 -4.86
C HIS A 615 -3.25 14.12 -4.27
N PRO A 616 -4.00 13.86 -3.18
CA PRO A 616 -4.92 14.82 -2.58
C PRO A 616 -4.21 16.01 -1.92
N TYR A 617 -2.92 15.88 -1.63
CA TYR A 617 -2.05 16.93 -1.08
C TYR A 617 -1.16 17.46 -2.19
N SER A 618 -1.64 18.46 -2.91
CA SER A 618 -0.93 19.00 -4.06
C SER A 618 -1.20 20.48 -4.27
N VAL A 619 -0.30 21.15 -4.99
CA VAL A 619 -0.53 22.44 -5.58
C VAL A 619 -1.03 22.22 -6.99
N ILE A 620 -2.19 22.75 -7.33
CA ILE A 620 -2.75 22.66 -8.66
C ILE A 620 -2.51 23.98 -9.36
N LEU A 621 -1.76 23.96 -10.43
CA LEU A 621 -1.45 25.12 -11.26
C LEU A 621 -2.28 25.07 -12.55
N PHE A 622 -3.27 25.92 -12.67
CA PHE A 622 -3.99 26.18 -13.92
C PHE A 622 -3.28 27.30 -14.67
N ASP A 623 -2.53 26.92 -15.70
CA ASP A 623 -1.72 27.87 -16.48
C ASP A 623 -2.55 28.45 -17.62
N GLU A 624 -2.44 29.78 -17.84
CA GLU A 624 -3.15 30.56 -18.86
C GLU A 624 -4.69 30.41 -18.77
N ILE A 625 -5.24 30.66 -17.57
CA ILE A 625 -6.67 30.44 -17.26
C ILE A 625 -7.61 31.22 -18.18
N GLU A 626 -7.18 32.37 -18.74
CA GLU A 626 -7.94 33.17 -19.69
C GLU A 626 -8.27 32.44 -21.00
N LYS A 627 -7.55 31.38 -21.32
CA LYS A 627 -7.78 30.56 -22.50
C LYS A 627 -8.82 29.45 -22.31
N ALA A 628 -9.20 29.17 -21.07
CA ALA A 628 -10.12 28.11 -20.75
C ALA A 628 -11.54 28.35 -21.31
N HIS A 629 -12.19 27.25 -21.75
CA HIS A 629 -13.60 27.31 -22.14
C HIS A 629 -14.48 27.77 -20.96
N PRO A 630 -15.57 28.54 -21.18
CA PRO A 630 -16.45 29.01 -20.11
C PRO A 630 -16.99 27.93 -19.17
N ASP A 631 -17.19 26.71 -19.65
CA ASP A 631 -17.66 25.59 -18.82
C ASP A 631 -16.63 25.14 -17.76
N VAL A 632 -15.32 25.37 -17.99
CA VAL A 632 -14.27 25.10 -17.00
C VAL A 632 -14.46 25.97 -15.77
N PHE A 633 -14.84 27.24 -15.95
CA PHE A 633 -15.11 28.13 -14.82
C PHE A 633 -16.27 27.65 -13.96
N ASN A 634 -17.29 27.01 -14.53
CA ASN A 634 -18.40 26.43 -13.77
C ASN A 634 -17.93 25.28 -12.86
N ILE A 635 -16.99 24.45 -13.38
CA ILE A 635 -16.35 23.38 -12.59
C ILE A 635 -15.49 23.97 -11.48
N MET A 636 -14.72 25.01 -11.81
CA MET A 636 -13.87 25.67 -10.82
C MET A 636 -14.67 26.34 -9.70
N LEU A 637 -15.84 26.89 -10.00
CA LEU A 637 -16.72 27.44 -8.97
C LEU A 637 -17.11 26.38 -7.94
N GLN A 638 -17.42 25.16 -8.37
CA GLN A 638 -17.73 24.07 -7.46
C GLN A 638 -16.51 23.68 -6.59
N ILE A 639 -15.32 23.66 -7.17
CA ILE A 639 -14.09 23.36 -6.43
C ILE A 639 -13.78 24.46 -5.40
N LEU A 640 -13.93 25.73 -5.78
CA LEU A 640 -13.61 26.86 -4.93
C LEU A 640 -14.61 27.07 -3.77
N ASP A 641 -15.89 26.69 -3.94
CA ASP A 641 -16.92 26.82 -2.92
C ASP A 641 -17.02 25.63 -1.99
N ASP A 642 -17.19 24.44 -2.59
CA ASP A 642 -17.47 23.20 -1.85
C ASP A 642 -16.21 22.38 -1.57
N GLY A 643 -15.09 22.68 -2.24
CA GLY A 643 -13.85 21.89 -2.19
C GLY A 643 -14.02 20.47 -2.69
N ILE A 644 -15.09 20.19 -3.42
CA ILE A 644 -15.42 18.86 -3.93
C ILE A 644 -15.83 18.96 -5.39
N LEU A 645 -15.38 18.02 -6.20
CA LEU A 645 -15.79 17.86 -7.59
C LEU A 645 -16.35 16.45 -7.81
N THR A 646 -17.53 16.36 -8.41
CA THR A 646 -18.11 15.07 -8.79
C THR A 646 -17.67 14.72 -10.21
N ASP A 647 -16.99 13.58 -10.38
CA ASP A 647 -16.56 13.09 -11.69
C ASP A 647 -17.74 12.51 -12.50
N ALA A 648 -17.48 12.21 -13.78
CA ALA A 648 -18.49 11.63 -14.65
C ALA A 648 -18.98 10.23 -14.20
N GLN A 649 -18.25 9.55 -13.33
CA GLN A 649 -18.63 8.27 -12.73
C GLN A 649 -19.46 8.45 -11.43
N GLY A 650 -19.73 9.69 -11.02
CA GLY A 650 -20.46 10.01 -9.80
C GLY A 650 -19.62 9.93 -8.52
N ARG A 651 -18.29 9.81 -8.62
CA ARG A 651 -17.39 9.80 -7.47
C ARG A 651 -17.07 11.24 -7.06
N LYS A 652 -17.06 11.50 -5.77
CA LYS A 652 -16.66 12.78 -5.21
C LYS A 652 -15.16 12.83 -5.01
N VAL A 653 -14.50 13.80 -5.60
CA VAL A 653 -13.06 14.05 -5.47
C VAL A 653 -12.87 15.26 -4.58
N ASP A 654 -12.05 15.12 -3.55
CA ASP A 654 -11.82 16.14 -2.53
C ASP A 654 -10.62 17.02 -2.88
N PHE A 655 -10.84 18.34 -2.90
CA PHE A 655 -9.84 19.39 -3.15
C PHE A 655 -9.50 20.21 -1.91
N LYS A 656 -10.07 19.89 -0.74
CA LYS A 656 -9.90 20.70 0.48
C LYS A 656 -8.46 20.79 0.95
N ASN A 657 -7.65 19.75 0.65
CA ASN A 657 -6.25 19.69 1.01
C ASN A 657 -5.32 20.21 -0.10
N THR A 658 -5.87 20.83 -1.15
CA THR A 658 -5.08 21.37 -2.24
C THR A 658 -4.91 22.89 -2.13
N VAL A 659 -3.85 23.41 -2.77
CA VAL A 659 -3.68 24.83 -3.04
C VAL A 659 -3.90 25.05 -4.53
N ILE A 660 -4.81 25.96 -4.87
CA ILE A 660 -5.18 26.25 -6.26
C ILE A 660 -4.50 27.55 -6.69
N ILE A 661 -3.71 27.48 -7.74
CA ILE A 661 -3.05 28.61 -8.36
C ILE A 661 -3.49 28.68 -9.82
N MET A 662 -3.95 29.84 -10.21
CA MET A 662 -4.31 30.15 -11.59
C MET A 662 -3.36 31.22 -12.10
N THR A 663 -2.74 31.05 -13.26
CA THR A 663 -1.91 32.09 -13.87
C THR A 663 -2.62 32.71 -15.04
N SER A 664 -2.39 33.99 -15.25
CA SER A 664 -2.87 34.73 -16.42
C SER A 664 -1.88 35.77 -16.87
N ASN A 665 -1.88 36.02 -18.16
CA ASN A 665 -1.09 37.09 -18.78
C ASN A 665 -1.90 38.38 -19.00
N LEU A 666 -3.12 38.46 -18.51
CA LEU A 666 -3.93 39.66 -18.54
C LEU A 666 -3.23 40.80 -17.80
N GLY A 667 -3.33 41.99 -18.28
CA GLY A 667 -2.65 43.20 -17.74
C GLY A 667 -1.14 43.27 -18.03
N ALA A 668 -0.58 42.29 -18.74
CA ALA A 668 0.87 42.33 -19.05
C ALA A 668 1.28 43.56 -19.83
N LYS A 669 0.41 44.08 -20.72
CA LYS A 669 0.68 45.28 -21.52
C LYS A 669 0.74 46.51 -20.66
N GLU A 670 -0.12 46.61 -19.65
CA GLU A 670 -0.19 47.73 -18.71
C GLU A 670 1.05 47.77 -17.81
N ILE A 671 1.52 46.58 -17.40
CA ILE A 671 2.73 46.43 -16.59
C ILE A 671 4.01 46.77 -17.41
N LEU A 672 4.04 46.40 -18.68
CA LEU A 672 5.17 46.63 -19.59
C LEU A 672 5.11 48.03 -20.27
N GLY A 673 3.94 48.60 -20.48
CA GLY A 673 3.71 49.76 -21.34
C GLY A 673 4.24 51.10 -20.83
N ASN A 674 4.70 51.18 -19.58
CA ASN A 674 5.27 52.42 -19.05
C ASN A 674 6.74 52.71 -19.44
N VAL A 675 7.35 51.87 -20.25
CA VAL A 675 8.75 52.04 -20.74
C VAL A 675 8.83 53.03 -21.92
N SER A 676 7.78 53.17 -22.71
CA SER A 676 7.79 53.94 -23.95
C SER A 676 7.50 55.44 -23.79
N SER A 677 7.04 55.89 -22.61
CA SER A 677 6.61 57.30 -22.43
C SER A 677 7.54 58.18 -21.61
N LYS A 678 8.68 57.65 -21.15
CA LYS A 678 9.68 58.47 -20.38
C LYS A 678 11.01 58.67 -21.10
N LEU A 679 10.98 59.13 -22.36
CA LEU A 679 12.10 59.82 -22.98
C LEU A 679 11.80 61.33 -22.91
N GLY A 680 11.96 61.91 -21.76
CA GLY A 680 11.81 63.37 -21.62
C GLY A 680 11.64 63.84 -20.15
N PHE A 681 12.77 64.25 -19.53
CA PHE A 681 12.95 65.24 -18.43
C PHE A 681 12.37 64.96 -17.03
N LYS A 682 13.18 64.78 -16.07
CA LYS A 682 13.69 65.53 -14.90
C LYS A 682 13.71 64.77 -13.58
N LYS A 683 14.83 64.95 -12.93
CA LYS A 683 15.21 64.47 -11.59
C LYS A 683 14.33 65.05 -10.48
N ASP A 684 14.41 64.34 -9.38
CA ASP A 684 14.06 64.68 -8.00
C ASP A 684 12.59 64.51 -7.62
N GLU A 685 12.36 63.59 -6.68
CA GLU A 685 11.20 63.17 -5.91
C GLU A 685 10.75 61.70 -6.17
N GLU A 686 11.62 60.74 -5.87
CA GLU A 686 11.48 59.35 -6.35
C GLU A 686 10.72 58.40 -5.43
N LYS A 687 10.44 58.73 -4.17
CA LYS A 687 9.81 57.71 -3.29
C LYS A 687 8.28 57.76 -3.25
N ASP A 688 7.67 58.93 -3.26
CA ASP A 688 6.21 59.08 -3.18
C ASP A 688 5.49 58.91 -4.52
N LYS A 689 6.18 59.09 -5.66
CA LYS A 689 5.60 58.84 -7.00
C LYS A 689 5.55 57.39 -7.41
N ASN A 690 6.49 56.54 -6.90
CA ASN A 690 6.50 55.12 -7.25
C ASN A 690 5.31 54.37 -6.63
N ILE A 691 4.88 54.74 -5.42
CA ILE A 691 3.71 54.10 -4.75
C ILE A 691 2.44 54.42 -5.51
N SER A 692 2.26 55.66 -5.96
CA SER A 692 1.05 56.08 -6.70
C SER A 692 0.99 55.52 -8.14
N GLU A 693 2.13 55.26 -8.77
CA GLU A 693 2.22 54.63 -10.12
C GLU A 693 1.95 53.11 -10.03
N HIS A 694 2.46 52.42 -9.02
CA HIS A 694 2.21 51.00 -8.76
C HIS A 694 0.70 50.74 -8.51
N ASP A 695 0.08 51.53 -7.67
CA ASP A 695 -1.36 51.43 -7.39
C ASP A 695 -2.21 51.73 -8.63
N SER A 696 -1.78 52.66 -9.46
CA SER A 696 -2.46 52.98 -10.74
C SER A 696 -2.37 51.81 -11.73
N ILE A 697 -1.22 51.16 -11.83
CA ILE A 697 -1.03 49.95 -12.69
C ILE A 697 -1.91 48.81 -12.17
N LYS A 698 -1.86 48.55 -10.87
CA LYS A 698 -2.66 47.51 -10.22
C LYS A 698 -4.16 47.69 -10.47
N ASN A 699 -4.65 48.94 -10.34
CA ASN A 699 -6.04 49.28 -10.64
C ASN A 699 -6.42 49.01 -12.10
N LYS A 700 -5.58 49.38 -13.08
CA LYS A 700 -5.82 49.11 -14.50
C LYS A 700 -5.84 47.62 -14.80
N VAL A 701 -4.89 46.83 -14.24
CA VAL A 701 -4.86 45.38 -14.35
C VAL A 701 -6.12 44.75 -13.76
N MET A 702 -6.58 45.22 -12.60
CA MET A 702 -7.81 44.77 -11.98
C MET A 702 -9.07 45.12 -12.79
N GLU A 703 -9.11 46.25 -13.52
CA GLU A 703 -10.20 46.55 -14.45
C GLU A 703 -10.23 45.56 -15.63
N GLU A 704 -9.07 45.22 -16.17
CA GLU A 704 -8.97 44.25 -17.26
C GLU A 704 -9.42 42.85 -16.81
N VAL A 705 -9.02 42.43 -15.62
CA VAL A 705 -9.44 41.17 -14.97
C VAL A 705 -10.96 41.13 -14.77
N LYS A 706 -11.56 42.25 -14.26
CA LYS A 706 -13.00 42.34 -14.10
C LYS A 706 -13.79 42.31 -15.41
N ARG A 707 -13.18 42.67 -16.55
CA ARG A 707 -13.78 42.54 -17.87
C ARG A 707 -13.66 41.10 -18.42
N ALA A 708 -12.55 40.40 -18.10
CA ALA A 708 -12.30 39.07 -18.61
C ALA A 708 -13.03 37.98 -17.81
N PHE A 709 -13.18 38.12 -16.50
CA PHE A 709 -13.76 37.12 -15.63
C PHE A 709 -15.06 37.60 -14.98
N LYS A 710 -15.99 36.66 -14.79
CA LYS A 710 -17.26 36.98 -14.10
C LYS A 710 -17.02 37.38 -12.63
N PRO A 711 -17.76 38.36 -12.08
CA PRO A 711 -17.63 38.76 -10.69
C PRO A 711 -17.79 37.58 -9.70
N GLU A 712 -18.67 36.65 -10.02
CA GLU A 712 -18.94 35.48 -9.23
C GLU A 712 -17.68 34.59 -9.03
N PHE A 713 -16.88 34.45 -10.07
CA PHE A 713 -15.62 33.71 -10.03
C PHE A 713 -14.56 34.46 -9.20
N LEU A 714 -14.39 35.76 -9.45
CA LEU A 714 -13.39 36.55 -8.75
C LEU A 714 -13.63 36.63 -7.23
N ASN A 715 -14.90 36.66 -6.80
CA ASN A 715 -15.27 36.75 -5.38
C ASN A 715 -14.98 35.44 -4.61
N ARG A 716 -14.69 34.34 -5.28
CA ARG A 716 -14.37 33.04 -4.67
C ARG A 716 -12.87 32.76 -4.57
N ILE A 717 -12.07 33.61 -5.19
CA ILE A 717 -10.61 33.56 -5.10
C ILE A 717 -10.17 34.26 -3.82
N ASP A 718 -9.27 33.64 -3.06
CA ASP A 718 -8.80 34.18 -1.78
C ASP A 718 -7.96 35.44 -1.98
N ASP A 719 -7.11 35.45 -3.03
CA ASP A 719 -6.31 36.64 -3.33
C ASP A 719 -5.94 36.72 -4.83
N ILE A 720 -5.88 37.94 -5.34
CA ILE A 720 -5.48 38.23 -6.72
C ILE A 720 -4.15 39.00 -6.65
N ILE A 721 -3.11 38.37 -7.13
CA ILE A 721 -1.72 38.78 -6.95
C ILE A 721 -1.14 39.24 -8.27
N VAL A 722 -0.71 40.51 -8.32
CA VAL A 722 -0.04 41.09 -9.48
C VAL A 722 1.48 40.94 -9.31
N PHE A 723 2.12 40.29 -10.26
CA PHE A 723 3.56 40.13 -10.29
C PHE A 723 4.22 41.29 -10.98
N ASP A 724 5.21 41.88 -10.33
CA ASP A 724 5.98 42.99 -10.84
C ASP A 724 6.98 42.55 -11.91
N ARG A 725 7.42 43.51 -12.72
CA ARG A 725 8.52 43.32 -13.64
C ARG A 725 9.82 43.11 -12.85
N LEU A 726 10.68 42.23 -13.37
CA LEU A 726 11.98 42.03 -12.79
C LEU A 726 12.93 43.19 -13.12
N THR A 727 13.71 43.64 -12.13
CA THR A 727 14.77 44.60 -12.31
C THR A 727 16.08 43.90 -12.76
N GLU A 728 17.07 44.67 -13.26
CA GLU A 728 18.35 44.11 -13.63
C GLU A 728 19.06 43.42 -12.43
N ASP A 729 18.90 43.96 -11.22
CA ASP A 729 19.49 43.38 -10.01
C ASP A 729 18.80 42.05 -9.65
N ASN A 730 17.49 41.97 -9.82
CA ASN A 730 16.74 40.71 -9.63
C ASN A 730 17.20 39.63 -10.64
N ILE A 731 17.47 40.03 -11.90
CA ILE A 731 17.97 39.10 -12.90
C ILE A 731 19.38 38.59 -12.56
N LYS A 732 20.23 39.43 -11.99
CA LYS A 732 21.57 38.99 -11.51
C LYS A 732 21.46 37.99 -10.39
N GLU A 733 20.57 38.20 -9.44
CA GLU A 733 20.35 37.23 -8.36
C GLU A 733 19.73 35.92 -8.87
N ILE A 734 18.81 35.98 -9.81
CA ILE A 734 18.26 34.79 -10.47
C ILE A 734 19.35 34.02 -11.21
N ALA A 735 20.24 34.75 -11.93
CA ALA A 735 21.39 34.14 -12.61
C ALA A 735 22.32 33.41 -11.62
N LYS A 736 22.60 34.02 -10.47
CA LYS A 736 23.39 33.39 -9.39
C LYS A 736 22.75 32.09 -8.91
N LEU A 737 21.44 32.06 -8.67
CA LEU A 737 20.72 30.87 -8.22
C LEU A 737 20.76 29.75 -9.29
N MET A 738 20.57 30.10 -10.57
CA MET A 738 20.62 29.13 -11.67
C MET A 738 22.04 28.55 -11.83
N LEU A 739 23.08 29.39 -11.75
CA LEU A 739 24.47 28.95 -11.79
C LEU A 739 24.85 28.07 -10.58
N LYS A 740 24.34 28.39 -9.39
CA LYS A 740 24.51 27.54 -8.20
C LYS A 740 23.85 26.15 -8.38
N SER A 741 22.76 26.08 -9.12
CA SER A 741 22.15 24.79 -9.48
C SER A 741 23.02 24.00 -10.47
N LEU A 742 23.67 24.68 -11.41
CA LEU A 742 24.65 24.08 -12.32
C LEU A 742 25.90 23.59 -11.56
N GLU A 743 26.41 24.41 -10.64
CA GLU A 743 27.54 24.05 -9.73
C GLU A 743 27.25 22.75 -8.97
N LYS A 744 26.04 22.61 -8.38
CA LYS A 744 25.63 21.38 -7.69
C LYS A 744 25.62 20.15 -8.61
N ARG A 745 25.20 20.30 -9.87
CA ARG A 745 25.20 19.20 -10.85
C ARG A 745 26.59 18.77 -11.26
N LEU A 746 27.52 19.75 -11.40
CA LEU A 746 28.92 19.49 -11.73
C LEU A 746 29.68 18.91 -10.55
N ASN A 747 29.42 19.37 -9.33
CA ASN A 747 29.98 18.79 -8.11
C ASN A 747 29.56 17.31 -7.92
N ALA A 748 28.35 16.91 -8.36
CA ALA A 748 27.94 15.51 -8.38
C ALA A 748 28.78 14.64 -9.33
N ASN A 749 29.44 15.27 -10.32
CA ASN A 749 30.39 14.66 -11.24
C ASN A 749 31.86 14.89 -10.80
N GLU A 750 32.07 15.29 -9.54
CA GLU A 750 33.38 15.57 -8.93
C GLU A 750 34.11 16.74 -9.59
N ILE A 751 33.43 17.68 -10.26
CA ILE A 751 34.01 18.88 -10.85
C ILE A 751 33.54 20.08 -10.04
N ASN A 752 34.49 20.76 -9.34
CA ASN A 752 34.20 21.95 -8.58
C ASN A 752 34.27 23.19 -9.49
N VAL A 753 33.12 23.87 -9.68
CA VAL A 753 33.05 25.07 -10.53
C VAL A 753 32.70 26.29 -9.68
N THR A 754 33.44 27.41 -9.89
CA THR A 754 33.10 28.70 -9.32
C THR A 754 32.90 29.74 -10.43
N PHE A 755 31.93 30.63 -10.25
CA PHE A 755 31.61 31.68 -11.23
C PHE A 755 31.99 33.05 -10.66
N THR A 756 32.71 33.83 -11.46
CA THR A 756 33.09 35.22 -11.07
C THR A 756 31.88 36.16 -11.18
N GLU A 757 31.90 37.31 -10.49
CA GLU A 757 30.83 38.30 -10.61
C GLU A 757 30.70 38.90 -12.01
N SER A 758 31.82 38.95 -12.74
CA SER A 758 31.85 39.34 -14.17
C SER A 758 31.06 38.36 -15.02
N ALA A 759 31.27 37.06 -14.82
CA ALA A 759 30.53 36.02 -15.52
C ALA A 759 29.01 36.08 -15.22
N VAL A 760 28.63 36.24 -13.94
CA VAL A 760 27.23 36.42 -13.56
C VAL A 760 26.60 37.66 -14.19
N SER A 761 27.33 38.78 -14.18
CA SER A 761 26.78 40.03 -14.73
C SER A 761 26.65 39.98 -16.26
N LYS A 762 27.52 39.29 -16.98
CA LYS A 762 27.45 39.11 -18.40
C LYS A 762 26.24 38.20 -18.78
N ILE A 763 26.11 37.05 -18.12
CA ILE A 763 25.00 36.13 -18.39
C ILE A 763 23.65 36.76 -18.05
N ALA A 764 23.59 37.58 -16.98
CA ALA A 764 22.38 38.31 -16.64
C ALA A 764 22.01 39.34 -17.70
N LYS A 765 22.98 40.00 -18.32
CA LYS A 765 22.74 40.96 -19.45
C LYS A 765 22.33 40.24 -20.73
N SER A 766 22.98 39.15 -21.10
CA SER A 766 22.64 38.40 -22.33
C SER A 766 21.28 37.66 -22.19
N GLY A 767 20.93 37.25 -20.98
CA GLY A 767 19.69 36.54 -20.65
C GLY A 767 18.49 37.42 -20.27
N PHE A 768 18.63 38.75 -20.24
CA PHE A 768 17.54 39.66 -19.90
C PHE A 768 16.79 40.15 -21.14
N ASP A 769 15.46 40.01 -21.12
CA ASP A 769 14.57 40.59 -22.09
C ASP A 769 13.44 41.32 -21.34
N PRO A 770 13.19 42.62 -21.63
CA PRO A 770 12.13 43.40 -20.97
C PRO A 770 10.73 42.81 -21.12
N VAL A 771 10.44 42.05 -22.18
CA VAL A 771 9.15 41.45 -22.49
C VAL A 771 9.02 40.02 -21.91
N TYR A 772 10.09 39.24 -22.03
CA TYR A 772 10.11 37.82 -21.63
C TYR A 772 10.74 37.58 -20.27
N GLY A 773 11.16 38.64 -19.56
CA GLY A 773 11.74 38.56 -18.19
C GLY A 773 12.97 37.65 -18.11
N ALA A 774 13.00 36.75 -17.13
CA ALA A 774 14.09 35.80 -16.92
C ALA A 774 14.02 34.53 -17.77
N ARG A 775 13.00 34.37 -18.67
CA ARG A 775 12.84 33.15 -19.46
C ARG A 775 14.01 32.88 -20.44
N PRO A 776 14.61 33.89 -21.10
CA PRO A 776 15.77 33.68 -21.96
C PRO A 776 17.05 33.34 -21.21
N LEU A 777 17.15 33.65 -19.91
CA LEU A 777 18.34 33.44 -19.09
C LEU A 777 18.78 31.96 -19.06
N ARG A 778 17.83 31.04 -19.02
CA ARG A 778 18.11 29.60 -19.07
C ARG A 778 18.80 29.19 -20.37
N ARG A 779 18.35 29.74 -21.50
CA ARG A 779 18.98 29.48 -22.80
C ARG A 779 20.35 30.11 -22.91
N ALA A 780 20.52 31.32 -22.35
CA ALA A 780 21.84 31.98 -22.30
C ALA A 780 22.82 31.13 -21.49
N ILE A 781 22.44 30.65 -20.31
CA ILE A 781 23.30 29.75 -19.51
C ILE A 781 23.63 28.48 -20.28
N GLN A 782 22.66 27.86 -20.96
CA GLN A 782 22.90 26.67 -21.74
C GLN A 782 23.89 26.91 -22.88
N ASN A 783 23.62 27.88 -23.72
CA ASN A 783 24.39 28.09 -24.93
C ASN A 783 25.78 28.71 -24.64
N GLU A 784 25.92 29.55 -23.60
CA GLU A 784 27.16 30.29 -23.37
C GLU A 784 28.03 29.63 -22.31
N ILE A 785 27.44 28.83 -21.39
CA ILE A 785 28.21 28.23 -20.27
C ILE A 785 28.19 26.70 -20.35
N GLU A 786 27.00 26.05 -20.43
CA GLU A 786 26.92 24.58 -20.44
C GLU A 786 27.57 23.98 -21.69
N ASP A 787 27.34 24.58 -22.88
CA ASP A 787 27.97 24.12 -24.13
C ASP A 787 29.50 24.25 -24.05
N MET A 788 30.02 25.42 -23.61
CA MET A 788 31.44 25.65 -23.43
C MET A 788 32.07 24.66 -22.44
N LEU A 789 31.43 24.46 -21.28
CA LEU A 789 31.95 23.50 -20.28
C LEU A 789 31.93 22.08 -20.82
N SER A 790 30.92 21.73 -21.61
CA SER A 790 30.80 20.40 -22.24
C SER A 790 31.94 20.17 -23.24
N GLU A 791 32.31 21.15 -24.04
CA GLU A 791 33.45 21.08 -24.96
C GLU A 791 34.77 20.89 -24.17
N GLU A 792 35.03 21.67 -23.12
CA GLU A 792 36.23 21.56 -22.28
C GLU A 792 36.34 20.20 -21.57
N ILE A 793 35.22 19.60 -21.18
CA ILE A 793 35.17 18.25 -20.59
C ILE A 793 35.43 17.17 -21.65
N ILE A 794 34.85 17.30 -22.85
CA ILE A 794 35.03 16.35 -23.95
C ILE A 794 36.46 16.38 -24.48
N ASP A 795 37.06 17.58 -24.61
CA ASP A 795 38.44 17.77 -25.05
C ASP A 795 39.46 17.31 -23.98
N GLY A 796 39.00 16.94 -22.79
CA GLY A 796 39.84 16.44 -21.69
C GLY A 796 40.64 17.55 -20.97
N ASN A 797 40.32 18.80 -21.19
CA ASN A 797 40.89 19.94 -20.51
C ASN A 797 40.39 20.04 -19.06
N VAL A 798 39.17 19.61 -18.78
CA VAL A 798 38.56 19.51 -17.45
C VAL A 798 38.30 18.03 -17.14
N LYS A 799 38.78 17.57 -15.97
CA LYS A 799 38.66 16.16 -15.51
C LYS A 799 37.96 16.09 -14.17
N SER A 800 37.41 14.91 -13.85
CA SER A 800 36.95 14.61 -12.49
C SER A 800 38.05 14.90 -11.46
N GLY A 801 37.69 15.62 -10.40
CA GLY A 801 38.60 16.10 -9.37
C GLY A 801 39.16 17.51 -9.59
N ASP A 802 38.95 18.14 -10.76
CA ASP A 802 39.43 19.50 -11.03
C ASP A 802 38.57 20.59 -10.36
N SER A 803 39.23 21.68 -9.96
CA SER A 803 38.55 22.91 -9.52
C SER A 803 38.76 23.99 -10.57
N ILE A 804 37.68 24.47 -11.16
CA ILE A 804 37.70 25.44 -12.26
C ILE A 804 36.97 26.73 -11.90
N THR A 805 37.43 27.84 -12.46
CA THR A 805 36.77 29.14 -12.34
C THR A 805 36.35 29.63 -13.72
N VAL A 806 35.06 29.94 -13.87
CA VAL A 806 34.52 30.54 -15.10
C VAL A 806 34.55 32.05 -14.95
N ASP A 807 35.31 32.70 -15.84
CA ASP A 807 35.50 34.15 -15.87
C ASP A 807 35.15 34.71 -17.26
N VAL A 808 35.24 36.01 -17.41
CA VAL A 808 35.03 36.74 -18.68
C VAL A 808 36.28 37.52 -19.07
N GLU A 809 36.89 37.20 -20.22
CA GLU A 809 37.97 37.92 -20.85
C GLU A 809 37.60 38.30 -22.29
N ASP A 810 37.86 39.51 -22.69
CA ASP A 810 37.57 40.04 -24.03
C ASP A 810 36.10 39.71 -24.50
N ASP A 811 35.16 39.89 -23.57
CA ASP A 811 33.76 39.61 -23.78
C ASP A 811 33.42 38.13 -24.18
N LYS A 812 34.29 37.17 -23.82
CA LYS A 812 34.07 35.73 -23.95
C LYS A 812 34.19 35.04 -22.58
N PHE A 813 33.44 33.97 -22.40
CA PHE A 813 33.62 33.13 -21.21
C PHE A 813 34.88 32.29 -21.36
N THR A 814 35.68 32.22 -20.32
CA THR A 814 36.90 31.44 -20.25
C THR A 814 36.92 30.59 -18.99
N VAL A 815 37.51 29.40 -19.11
CA VAL A 815 37.70 28.47 -17.97
C VAL A 815 39.12 28.58 -17.50
N LYS A 816 39.31 28.86 -16.20
CA LYS A 816 40.62 28.87 -15.53
C LYS A 816 40.66 27.74 -14.50
N LYS A 817 41.80 27.00 -14.47
CA LYS A 817 42.07 25.98 -13.45
C LYS A 817 42.76 26.61 -12.25
#